data_c6ff791f662723ab157f148d3bb49761
#
_entry.id   c6ff791f662723ab157f148d3bb49761
#
_cell.length_a   1.000
_cell.length_b   1.000
_cell.length_c   1.000
_cell.angle_alpha   90.00
_cell.angle_beta   90.00
_cell.angle_gamma   90.00
#
_symmetry.space_group_name_H-M   'P 1'
#
loop_
_entity.id
_entity.type
_entity.pdbx_description
1 polymer ?
#
loop_
_entity_poly.entity_id
_entity_poly.type
_entity_poly.pdbx_seq_one_letter_code
_entity_poly.pdbx_strand_id
1 'polypeptide(L)'
;MDERYDPRSIESEARAHWQQTNAYRAVEHDPRFPKGKFYACSMLPYPSGILHMGHVRNYTINDVMYRHLRMSGYNVLMPMGWDAFGLPAENAALKNGVAPAKWTWDNIAYMKQQMQPLGLSIDWSREVATCSPDYYKWNQWLFLRMREKGIAYRKHGTVNWDPVDQTVLANEQVVDGRGWRSGAPVEKRDIPMYYLRITDYAGELLKEVTEHLEGWPERVRMMQANWIGRSEGVRSAFEHDIRDEQGQPIDDGRLYVFTTRADTIMGVTFVAVAPEHPIARVAAASRPAVAAFVEEARAGSAMEADLATMEKQGVDTGLVVRHPLTGADVPVWVGNYVLMSYGDGAVMGVPAHDDRDFVFAHKYGLPIRQVVSVDNQPYDTNQWQEWYADKQNGVCVNSGPLLDGKGYQDAVDTVAAQLADKGLGSKHVQYRLRDWGISRQRYWGTPIPIIHCESCGEVPVPDKDLPVVLPEDLVPDGSGNPLNKSEAFLKVDCPCCGKPARRETDTMDTFIDSSWYYMRYCSHDNNEAMVDARNDYWMPMDQYIGGIEHAVLHLLYARFWTKVMRDMGLVKFDEPFKRLLTQGMVLNHIYQRRTAKGGIEYFWPKDVENVTDAQGRVVGARLKSDGSEIDYAGIGTMSKSKNNGVDPTSLIERFGADTARLFVMFASPPEQTLEWSDSGVEGASRFLRRFWAFGHAQRDVVRGAADTVDAAGLSEAWRDLRYEVHTVLKQIQYDYERQQYNTIVSGAMKLLNALEAAAQKQAPTAAADAAALREGLSILVRSLYPIVPHIGHALWQALELGRGFDGREIIDAPLPVVDEAALVKSELELMLQVNGKLRGSIRVPADADKAAIEQVAAASPEVARIGEGKTPKRIIVVPGRLVNVVL
;
A
#
# COMPACT_ATOMS: atom_id res chain seq x y z
N MET A 1 -0.84 42.05 -10.06
CA MET A 1 -0.69 40.84 -10.91
C MET A 1 0.24 41.22 -12.07
N ASP A 2 1.40 40.59 -12.13
CA ASP A 2 2.35 40.83 -13.22
C ASP A 2 1.92 40.10 -14.49
N GLU A 3 2.32 40.62 -15.67
CA GLU A 3 2.01 39.99 -16.94
C GLU A 3 2.69 38.60 -17.07
N ARG A 4 3.93 38.51 -16.59
CA ARG A 4 4.72 37.29 -16.66
C ARG A 4 4.42 36.41 -15.45
N TYR A 5 4.14 35.12 -15.71
CA TYR A 5 4.05 34.11 -14.66
C TYR A 5 5.39 33.87 -14.01
N ASP A 6 5.54 34.21 -12.74
CA ASP A 6 6.69 33.87 -11.90
C ASP A 6 6.28 32.93 -10.79
N PRO A 7 6.50 31.60 -10.93
CA PRO A 7 6.08 30.62 -9.93
C PRO A 7 6.74 30.85 -8.58
N ARG A 8 7.98 31.32 -8.52
CA ARG A 8 8.72 31.51 -7.25
C ARG A 8 8.05 32.56 -6.36
N SER A 9 7.72 33.70 -6.91
CA SER A 9 7.03 34.77 -6.19
C SER A 9 5.64 34.35 -5.76
N ILE A 10 4.83 33.84 -6.71
CA ILE A 10 3.43 33.44 -6.49
C ILE A 10 3.33 32.36 -5.42
N GLU A 11 4.19 31.34 -5.50
CA GLU A 11 4.21 30.22 -4.56
C GLU A 11 4.65 30.64 -3.16
N SER A 12 5.64 31.53 -3.08
CA SER A 12 6.13 32.07 -1.81
C SER A 12 5.06 32.94 -1.10
N GLU A 13 4.39 33.80 -1.85
CA GLU A 13 3.32 34.66 -1.34
C GLU A 13 2.13 33.84 -0.83
N ALA A 14 1.69 32.86 -1.60
CA ALA A 14 0.58 31.99 -1.20
C ALA A 14 0.92 31.21 0.08
N ARG A 15 2.11 30.61 0.18
CA ARG A 15 2.53 29.88 1.39
C ARG A 15 2.63 30.80 2.62
N ALA A 16 3.18 32.00 2.47
CA ALA A 16 3.25 32.98 3.55
C ALA A 16 1.85 33.35 4.05
N HIS A 17 0.90 33.54 3.14
CA HIS A 17 -0.50 33.81 3.49
C HIS A 17 -1.14 32.66 4.27
N TRP A 18 -0.99 31.41 3.79
CA TRP A 18 -1.54 30.24 4.46
C TRP A 18 -0.95 30.01 5.85
N GLN A 19 0.33 30.28 6.01
CA GLN A 19 1.03 30.21 7.29
C GLN A 19 0.52 31.28 8.28
N GLN A 20 0.39 32.53 7.83
CA GLN A 20 -0.12 33.62 8.66
C GLN A 20 -1.57 33.39 9.13
N THR A 21 -2.39 32.80 8.28
CA THR A 21 -3.81 32.54 8.58
C THR A 21 -4.04 31.20 9.28
N ASN A 22 -3.00 30.40 9.53
CA ASN A 22 -3.12 29.04 10.03
C ASN A 22 -4.16 28.22 9.23
N ALA A 23 -4.12 28.34 7.90
CA ALA A 23 -5.16 27.88 6.98
C ALA A 23 -5.49 26.38 7.12
N TYR A 24 -4.56 25.56 7.57
CA TYR A 24 -4.66 24.10 7.61
C TYR A 24 -4.87 23.51 9.00
N ARG A 25 -4.99 24.33 10.02
CA ARG A 25 -5.24 23.85 11.38
C ARG A 25 -6.64 23.24 11.48
N ALA A 26 -6.68 21.96 11.84
CA ALA A 26 -7.92 21.24 12.05
C ALA A 26 -8.35 21.29 13.53
N VAL A 27 -9.63 21.57 13.76
CA VAL A 27 -10.24 21.62 15.10
C VAL A 27 -11.44 20.69 15.09
N GLU A 28 -11.57 19.91 16.17
CA GLU A 28 -12.71 19.01 16.36
C GLU A 28 -14.02 19.78 16.42
N HIS A 29 -15.08 19.23 15.78
CA HIS A 29 -16.43 19.82 15.80
C HIS A 29 -16.51 21.27 15.26
N ASP A 30 -15.65 21.63 14.30
CA ASP A 30 -15.65 22.97 13.70
C ASP A 30 -17.00 23.30 13.02
N PRO A 31 -17.74 24.31 13.50
CA PRO A 31 -19.08 24.62 12.97
C PRO A 31 -19.07 25.16 11.53
N ARG A 32 -17.90 25.56 11.01
CA ARG A 32 -17.76 26.01 9.61
C ARG A 32 -18.02 24.89 8.61
N PHE A 33 -17.92 23.62 9.04
CA PHE A 33 -17.98 22.45 8.17
C PHE A 33 -19.18 21.56 8.50
N PRO A 34 -20.35 21.80 7.87
CA PRO A 34 -21.63 21.14 8.23
C PRO A 34 -21.67 19.66 7.83
N LYS A 35 -20.80 19.21 6.91
CA LYS A 35 -20.74 17.80 6.49
C LYS A 35 -19.99 16.88 7.45
N GLY A 36 -19.42 17.43 8.53
CA GLY A 36 -18.67 16.67 9.50
C GLY A 36 -17.20 16.49 9.12
N LYS A 37 -16.56 15.49 9.72
CA LYS A 37 -15.11 15.25 9.58
C LYS A 37 -14.76 14.42 8.34
N PHE A 38 -13.54 14.61 7.88
CA PHE A 38 -12.86 13.69 6.98
C PHE A 38 -11.38 13.61 7.36
N TYR A 39 -10.91 12.43 7.67
CA TYR A 39 -9.52 12.19 8.02
C TYR A 39 -8.81 11.48 6.87
N ALA A 40 -7.85 12.16 6.23
CA ALA A 40 -7.03 11.64 5.16
C ALA A 40 -5.56 11.66 5.56
N CYS A 41 -4.88 10.55 5.48
CA CYS A 41 -3.48 10.42 5.87
C CYS A 41 -2.67 9.62 4.85
N SER A 42 -1.50 10.14 4.54
CA SER A 42 -0.44 9.38 3.87
C SER A 42 0.32 8.51 4.87
N MET A 43 0.79 7.35 4.43
CA MET A 43 1.66 6.52 5.27
C MET A 43 2.86 7.32 5.77
N LEU A 44 3.22 7.08 7.01
CA LEU A 44 4.27 7.76 7.75
C LEU A 44 5.63 7.63 7.03
N PRO A 45 6.27 8.74 6.61
CA PRO A 45 7.55 8.67 5.93
C PRO A 45 8.68 8.33 6.89
N TYR A 46 9.66 7.58 6.38
CA TYR A 46 10.93 7.38 7.04
C TYR A 46 11.89 8.55 6.72
N PRO A 47 12.57 9.18 7.71
CA PRO A 47 13.46 10.32 7.47
C PRO A 47 14.78 9.86 6.85
N SER A 48 14.75 9.54 5.55
CA SER A 48 15.91 9.05 4.78
C SER A 48 16.86 10.15 4.26
N GLY A 49 16.55 11.41 4.52
CA GLY A 49 17.33 12.58 4.21
C GLY A 49 16.97 13.30 2.92
N ILE A 50 16.33 12.68 1.96
CA ILE A 50 15.97 13.30 0.68
C ILE A 50 14.60 12.78 0.24
N LEU A 51 13.70 13.71 -0.10
CA LEU A 51 12.44 13.37 -0.77
C LEU A 51 12.72 12.78 -2.17
N HIS A 52 11.89 11.87 -2.59
CA HIS A 52 11.85 11.37 -3.97
C HIS A 52 10.47 11.61 -4.60
N MET A 53 10.36 11.45 -5.92
CA MET A 53 9.13 11.74 -6.64
C MET A 53 7.94 10.88 -6.20
N GLY A 54 8.17 9.71 -5.62
CA GLY A 54 7.12 8.90 -4.99
C GLY A 54 6.47 9.59 -3.80
N HIS A 55 7.26 10.27 -2.96
CA HIS A 55 6.74 11.12 -1.87
C HIS A 55 5.93 12.29 -2.42
N VAL A 56 6.47 12.99 -3.43
CA VAL A 56 5.77 14.12 -4.06
C VAL A 56 4.42 13.69 -4.60
N ARG A 57 4.36 12.55 -5.28
CA ARG A 57 3.12 11.99 -5.81
C ARG A 57 2.13 11.64 -4.70
N ASN A 58 2.57 10.91 -3.69
CA ASN A 58 1.73 10.49 -2.56
C ASN A 58 1.09 11.69 -1.85
N TYR A 59 1.93 12.63 -1.44
CA TYR A 59 1.46 13.79 -0.67
C TYR A 59 0.61 14.74 -1.52
N THR A 60 0.89 14.85 -2.82
CA THR A 60 0.04 15.63 -3.73
C THR A 60 -1.33 14.98 -3.88
N ILE A 61 -1.43 13.65 -4.02
CA ILE A 61 -2.72 12.94 -4.06
C ILE A 61 -3.54 13.26 -2.81
N ASN A 62 -2.93 13.16 -1.64
CA ASN A 62 -3.60 13.46 -0.37
C ASN A 62 -4.03 14.93 -0.29
N ASP A 63 -3.17 15.86 -0.70
CA ASP A 63 -3.44 17.28 -0.67
C ASP A 63 -4.56 17.70 -1.63
N VAL A 64 -4.61 17.11 -2.82
CA VAL A 64 -5.71 17.32 -3.78
C VAL A 64 -7.04 16.88 -3.16
N MET A 65 -7.05 15.73 -2.53
CA MET A 65 -8.24 15.23 -1.82
C MET A 65 -8.64 16.14 -0.66
N TYR A 66 -7.68 16.58 0.15
CA TYR A 66 -7.92 17.52 1.24
C TYR A 66 -8.63 18.78 0.75
N ARG A 67 -8.09 19.45 -0.28
CA ARG A 67 -8.61 20.72 -0.78
C ARG A 67 -9.99 20.55 -1.40
N HIS A 68 -10.18 19.51 -2.19
CA HIS A 68 -11.49 19.21 -2.78
C HIS A 68 -12.56 18.95 -1.72
N LEU A 69 -12.26 18.14 -0.70
CA LEU A 69 -13.19 17.81 0.37
C LEU A 69 -13.51 19.01 1.26
N ARG A 70 -12.52 19.84 1.56
CA ARG A 70 -12.74 21.06 2.33
C ARG A 70 -13.64 22.04 1.57
N MET A 71 -13.41 22.25 0.29
CA MET A 71 -14.31 23.04 -0.59
C MET A 71 -15.71 22.40 -0.70
N SER A 72 -15.83 21.11 -0.49
CA SER A 72 -17.11 20.38 -0.41
C SER A 72 -17.84 20.58 0.92
N GLY A 73 -17.21 21.19 1.93
CA GLY A 73 -17.79 21.48 3.24
C GLY A 73 -17.46 20.47 4.34
N TYR A 74 -16.42 19.65 4.18
CA TYR A 74 -15.90 18.77 5.21
C TYR A 74 -14.81 19.44 6.06
N ASN A 75 -14.78 19.09 7.35
CA ASN A 75 -13.67 19.37 8.24
C ASN A 75 -12.59 18.32 8.01
N VAL A 76 -11.52 18.68 7.31
CA VAL A 76 -10.50 17.71 6.86
C VAL A 76 -9.27 17.80 7.73
N LEU A 77 -8.77 16.62 8.19
CA LEU A 77 -7.49 16.49 8.86
C LEU A 77 -6.49 15.82 7.93
N MET A 78 -5.35 16.48 7.72
CA MET A 78 -4.16 15.95 7.03
C MET A 78 -2.93 16.20 7.89
N PRO A 79 -2.56 15.26 8.77
CA PRO A 79 -1.37 15.39 9.62
C PRO A 79 -0.12 14.86 8.91
N MET A 80 1.04 15.09 9.51
CA MET A 80 2.32 14.57 9.09
C MET A 80 3.18 14.24 10.30
N GLY A 81 4.08 13.26 10.14
CA GLY A 81 5.04 12.85 11.15
C GLY A 81 6.13 11.97 10.54
N TRP A 82 6.88 11.29 11.41
CA TRP A 82 8.11 10.61 11.01
C TRP A 82 8.20 9.23 11.67
N ASP A 83 8.35 8.21 10.83
CA ASP A 83 8.76 6.87 11.27
C ASP A 83 10.27 6.86 11.45
N ALA A 84 10.73 7.15 12.67
CA ALA A 84 12.06 7.67 12.88
C ALA A 84 13.04 6.69 13.55
N PHE A 85 12.59 5.48 13.86
CA PHE A 85 13.43 4.39 14.36
C PHE A 85 13.88 3.44 13.24
N GLY A 86 14.84 2.59 13.52
CA GLY A 86 15.18 1.44 12.71
C GLY A 86 16.59 1.40 12.18
N LEU A 87 16.84 0.31 11.48
CA LEU A 87 18.15 -0.08 10.95
C LEU A 87 18.77 0.90 9.95
N PRO A 88 18.01 1.58 9.06
CA PRO A 88 18.63 2.52 8.14
C PRO A 88 19.37 3.66 8.84
N ALA A 89 18.85 4.17 9.97
CA ALA A 89 19.52 5.20 10.77
C ALA A 89 20.77 4.65 11.45
N GLU A 90 20.74 3.45 12.02
CA GLU A 90 21.91 2.81 12.61
C GLU A 90 23.02 2.55 11.58
N ASN A 91 22.66 2.06 10.40
CA ASN A 91 23.64 1.82 9.32
C ASN A 91 24.27 3.10 8.80
N ALA A 92 23.49 4.17 8.65
CA ALA A 92 24.00 5.48 8.27
C ALA A 92 24.89 6.07 9.37
N ALA A 93 24.48 5.94 10.63
CA ALA A 93 25.24 6.37 11.80
C ALA A 93 26.59 5.65 11.88
N LEU A 94 26.62 4.34 11.72
CA LEU A 94 27.82 3.53 11.69
C LEU A 94 28.75 3.97 10.55
N LYS A 95 28.22 4.16 9.34
CA LYS A 95 29.01 4.59 8.17
C LYS A 95 29.63 5.98 8.35
N ASN A 96 28.90 6.88 9.00
CA ASN A 96 29.29 8.29 9.13
C ASN A 96 29.96 8.60 10.49
N GLY A 97 30.04 7.63 11.41
CA GLY A 97 30.62 7.82 12.75
C GLY A 97 29.82 8.81 13.61
N VAL A 98 28.51 8.84 13.50
CA VAL A 98 27.61 9.73 14.25
C VAL A 98 26.57 8.92 15.04
N ALA A 99 25.91 9.58 16.01
CA ALA A 99 24.79 8.95 16.70
C ALA A 99 23.55 8.88 15.79
N PRO A 100 22.76 7.77 15.82
CA PRO A 100 21.51 7.64 15.04
C PRO A 100 20.51 8.75 15.31
N ALA A 101 20.38 9.22 16.54
CA ALA A 101 19.52 10.34 16.90
C ALA A 101 19.84 11.59 16.11
N LYS A 102 21.11 12.00 16.08
CA LYS A 102 21.55 13.18 15.34
C LYS A 102 21.21 13.06 13.86
N TRP A 103 21.59 11.95 13.25
CA TRP A 103 21.30 11.69 11.84
C TRP A 103 19.78 11.77 11.54
N THR A 104 18.95 11.17 12.41
CA THR A 104 17.50 11.16 12.26
C THR A 104 16.90 12.56 12.34
N TRP A 105 17.25 13.33 13.38
CA TRP A 105 16.71 14.69 13.56
C TRP A 105 17.17 15.66 12.47
N ASP A 106 18.41 15.55 12.02
CA ASP A 106 18.92 16.34 10.88
C ASP A 106 18.12 16.03 9.60
N ASN A 107 17.82 14.77 9.36
CA ASN A 107 17.02 14.34 8.20
C ASN A 107 15.56 14.79 8.29
N ILE A 108 14.94 14.71 9.48
CA ILE A 108 13.58 15.23 9.70
C ILE A 108 13.53 16.71 9.33
N ALA A 109 14.43 17.50 9.85
CA ALA A 109 14.49 18.95 9.59
C ALA A 109 14.67 19.23 8.09
N TYR A 110 15.56 18.49 7.43
CA TYR A 110 15.84 18.68 6.00
C TYR A 110 14.65 18.24 5.12
N MET A 111 14.06 17.09 5.36
CA MET A 111 12.89 16.62 4.59
C MET A 111 11.68 17.53 4.79
N LYS A 112 11.47 18.03 6.01
CA LYS A 112 10.43 19.04 6.29
C LYS A 112 10.65 20.31 5.47
N GLN A 113 11.87 20.78 5.38
CA GLN A 113 12.24 21.92 4.53
C GLN A 113 11.97 21.65 3.04
N GLN A 114 12.24 20.44 2.55
CA GLN A 114 11.93 20.04 1.17
C GLN A 114 10.42 19.93 0.88
N MET A 115 9.60 19.61 1.88
CA MET A 115 8.14 19.54 1.73
C MET A 115 7.47 20.92 1.63
N GLN A 116 8.04 21.93 2.27
CA GLN A 116 7.44 23.27 2.33
C GLN A 116 7.13 23.87 0.97
N PRO A 117 8.00 23.81 -0.06
CA PRO A 117 7.70 24.37 -1.38
C PRO A 117 6.49 23.76 -2.07
N LEU A 118 6.14 22.51 -1.74
CA LEU A 118 4.98 21.83 -2.34
C LEU A 118 3.63 22.45 -1.94
N GLY A 119 3.58 23.29 -0.89
CA GLY A 119 2.37 23.95 -0.45
C GLY A 119 1.30 23.01 0.09
N LEU A 120 1.70 21.88 0.67
CA LEU A 120 0.81 20.85 1.20
C LEU A 120 -0.01 21.38 2.38
N SER A 121 -1.27 20.99 2.44
CA SER A 121 -2.24 21.38 3.48
C SER A 121 -2.08 20.58 4.78
N ILE A 122 -0.84 20.46 5.25
CA ILE A 122 -0.50 19.72 6.45
C ILE A 122 -0.77 20.55 7.70
N ASP A 123 -1.47 19.97 8.65
CA ASP A 123 -1.58 20.49 10.01
C ASP A 123 -0.33 20.10 10.82
N TRP A 124 0.72 20.91 10.72
CA TRP A 124 1.98 20.69 11.40
C TRP A 124 1.89 20.79 12.94
N SER A 125 0.81 21.32 13.48
CA SER A 125 0.61 21.34 14.93
C SER A 125 0.45 19.95 15.53
N ARG A 126 0.15 18.96 14.70
CA ARG A 126 -0.04 17.55 15.08
C ARG A 126 1.15 16.65 14.71
N GLU A 127 2.29 17.27 14.40
CA GLU A 127 3.50 16.54 14.06
C GLU A 127 3.96 15.60 15.17
N VAL A 128 4.32 14.36 14.82
CA VAL A 128 4.89 13.37 15.73
C VAL A 128 6.15 12.75 15.11
N ALA A 129 7.09 12.36 15.96
CA ALA A 129 8.24 11.54 15.58
C ALA A 129 8.29 10.31 16.48
N THR A 130 8.33 9.11 15.89
CA THR A 130 8.26 7.87 16.65
C THR A 130 9.45 7.65 17.58
N CYS A 131 10.60 8.30 17.29
CA CYS A 131 11.78 8.26 18.14
C CYS A 131 11.74 9.21 19.35
N SER A 132 10.68 10.00 19.48
CA SER A 132 10.51 10.92 20.61
C SER A 132 10.01 10.18 21.85
N PRO A 133 10.58 10.42 23.05
CA PRO A 133 10.16 9.75 24.27
C PRO A 133 8.68 9.89 24.63
N ASP A 134 8.06 11.03 24.31
CA ASP A 134 6.63 11.28 24.50
C ASP A 134 5.74 10.44 23.57
N TYR A 135 6.29 9.95 22.44
CA TYR A 135 5.63 8.99 21.56
C TYR A 135 5.85 7.55 22.04
N TYR A 136 7.10 7.08 22.12
CA TYR A 136 7.37 5.67 22.39
C TYR A 136 7.08 5.25 23.84
N LYS A 137 6.91 6.19 24.77
CA LYS A 137 6.34 5.92 26.09
C LYS A 137 5.08 5.06 26.01
N TRP A 138 4.23 5.33 25.02
CA TRP A 138 2.95 4.64 24.86
C TRP A 138 3.10 3.26 24.24
N ASN A 139 4.12 3.03 23.41
CA ASN A 139 4.50 1.67 22.98
C ASN A 139 4.86 0.82 24.19
N GLN A 140 5.67 1.38 25.09
CA GLN A 140 6.10 0.70 26.32
C GLN A 140 4.90 0.43 27.25
N TRP A 141 4.06 1.42 27.46
CA TRP A 141 2.88 1.30 28.31
C TRP A 141 1.91 0.23 27.80
N LEU A 142 1.60 0.24 26.51
CA LEU A 142 0.68 -0.75 25.93
C LEU A 142 1.28 -2.15 25.92
N PHE A 143 2.58 -2.29 25.67
CA PHE A 143 3.28 -3.56 25.80
C PHE A 143 3.11 -4.16 27.21
N LEU A 144 3.24 -3.36 28.27
CA LEU A 144 3.01 -3.82 29.64
C LEU A 144 1.57 -4.28 29.85
N ARG A 145 0.58 -3.54 29.33
CA ARG A 145 -0.85 -3.97 29.37
C ARG A 145 -1.07 -5.28 28.63
N MET A 146 -0.47 -5.42 27.45
CA MET A 146 -0.53 -6.69 26.68
C MET A 146 0.10 -7.85 27.48
N ARG A 147 1.21 -7.59 28.17
CA ARG A 147 1.87 -8.60 29.01
C ARG A 147 0.97 -9.03 30.18
N GLU A 148 0.32 -8.12 30.86
CA GLU A 148 -0.64 -8.41 31.91
C GLU A 148 -1.80 -9.31 31.45
N LYS A 149 -2.24 -9.12 30.21
CA LYS A 149 -3.31 -9.91 29.58
C LYS A 149 -2.82 -11.19 28.89
N GLY A 150 -1.53 -11.47 28.89
CA GLY A 150 -0.93 -12.63 28.23
C GLY A 150 -0.86 -12.52 26.70
N ILE A 151 -1.18 -11.35 26.10
CA ILE A 151 -1.04 -11.08 24.68
C ILE A 151 0.44 -10.96 24.33
N ALA A 152 1.23 -10.27 25.14
CA ALA A 152 2.68 -10.25 25.04
C ALA A 152 3.29 -11.32 25.97
N TYR A 153 4.17 -12.14 25.45
CA TYR A 153 4.82 -13.22 26.17
C TYR A 153 6.24 -13.46 25.66
N ARG A 154 7.07 -14.12 26.45
CA ARG A 154 8.45 -14.45 26.09
C ARG A 154 8.60 -15.94 25.85
N LYS A 155 9.28 -16.30 24.78
CA LYS A 155 9.73 -17.67 24.51
C LYS A 155 11.04 -17.67 23.73
N HIS A 156 11.71 -18.82 23.70
CA HIS A 156 12.83 -19.02 22.78
C HIS A 156 12.33 -19.13 21.34
N GLY A 157 12.97 -18.41 20.43
CA GLY A 157 12.71 -18.45 19.00
C GLY A 157 13.98 -18.63 18.21
N THR A 158 13.91 -19.44 17.15
CA THR A 158 15.03 -19.64 16.23
C THR A 158 15.15 -18.46 15.27
N VAL A 159 16.31 -17.82 15.25
CA VAL A 159 16.60 -16.62 14.45
C VAL A 159 17.86 -16.80 13.62
N ASN A 160 17.99 -15.97 12.57
CA ASN A 160 19.22 -15.84 11.81
C ASN A 160 20.19 -14.94 12.58
N TRP A 161 21.29 -15.48 13.02
CA TRP A 161 22.32 -14.76 13.77
C TRP A 161 23.56 -14.51 12.90
N ASP A 162 23.98 -13.26 12.83
CA ASP A 162 25.27 -12.90 12.24
C ASP A 162 26.34 -12.90 13.33
N PRO A 163 27.33 -13.82 13.30
CA PRO A 163 28.32 -13.93 14.35
C PRO A 163 29.34 -12.79 14.33
N VAL A 164 29.53 -12.11 13.21
CA VAL A 164 30.44 -10.98 13.07
C VAL A 164 29.79 -9.69 13.53
N ASP A 165 28.59 -9.42 13.06
CA ASP A 165 27.80 -8.24 13.47
C ASP A 165 27.13 -8.42 14.82
N GLN A 166 27.14 -9.63 15.40
CA GLN A 166 26.54 -9.99 16.68
C GLN A 166 25.08 -9.56 16.81
N THR A 167 24.29 -9.88 15.82
CA THR A 167 22.90 -9.41 15.72
C THR A 167 22.03 -10.41 15.00
N VAL A 168 20.72 -10.35 15.31
CA VAL A 168 19.68 -11.04 14.54
C VAL A 168 19.49 -10.32 13.22
N LEU A 169 19.45 -11.10 12.14
CA LEU A 169 19.06 -10.63 10.81
C LEU A 169 17.63 -11.05 10.47
N ALA A 170 16.87 -10.14 9.92
CA ALA A 170 15.64 -10.48 9.22
C ALA A 170 15.95 -11.39 8.02
N ASN A 171 14.97 -12.17 7.57
CA ASN A 171 15.19 -13.09 6.44
C ASN A 171 15.68 -12.36 5.19
N GLU A 172 15.19 -11.16 4.96
CA GLU A 172 15.57 -10.29 3.81
C GLU A 172 17.03 -9.80 3.88
N GLN A 173 17.66 -9.93 5.02
CA GLN A 173 19.05 -9.54 5.25
C GLN A 173 20.02 -10.71 5.13
N VAL A 174 19.53 -11.89 4.79
CA VAL A 174 20.33 -13.08 4.50
C VAL A 174 20.37 -13.29 2.99
N VAL A 175 21.55 -13.18 2.40
CA VAL A 175 21.79 -13.40 0.97
C VAL A 175 22.68 -14.63 0.81
N ASP A 176 22.21 -15.65 0.13
CA ASP A 176 22.92 -16.91 -0.09
C ASP A 176 23.47 -17.52 1.23
N GLY A 177 22.68 -17.49 2.29
CA GLY A 177 23.05 -18.02 3.61
C GLY A 177 24.07 -17.15 4.37
N ARG A 178 24.34 -15.93 3.93
CA ARG A 178 25.32 -15.01 4.52
C ARG A 178 24.66 -13.68 4.92
N GLY A 179 25.21 -13.06 5.94
CA GLY A 179 24.83 -11.71 6.31
C GLY A 179 25.13 -10.72 5.17
N TRP A 180 24.14 -9.94 4.78
CA TRP A 180 24.23 -8.99 3.67
C TRP A 180 25.34 -7.94 3.82
N ARG A 181 25.71 -7.62 5.07
CA ARG A 181 26.73 -6.62 5.41
C ARG A 181 28.07 -7.27 5.73
N SER A 182 28.10 -8.23 6.63
CA SER A 182 29.31 -8.89 7.09
C SER A 182 29.89 -9.87 6.08
N GLY A 183 29.04 -10.46 5.22
CA GLY A 183 29.41 -11.59 4.37
C GLY A 183 29.66 -12.89 5.14
N ALA A 184 29.51 -12.89 6.46
CA ALA A 184 29.68 -14.07 7.28
C ALA A 184 28.52 -15.06 7.09
N PRO A 185 28.79 -16.39 7.15
CA PRO A 185 27.71 -17.36 7.21
C PRO A 185 26.81 -17.08 8.42
N VAL A 186 25.49 -17.07 8.21
CA VAL A 186 24.55 -16.91 9.30
C VAL A 186 24.41 -18.19 10.10
N GLU A 187 24.24 -18.06 11.40
CA GLU A 187 23.96 -19.15 12.32
C GLU A 187 22.49 -19.14 12.73
N LYS A 188 21.89 -20.31 12.89
CA LYS A 188 20.59 -20.42 13.56
C LYS A 188 20.83 -20.49 15.07
N ARG A 189 20.23 -19.53 15.79
CA ARG A 189 20.31 -19.48 17.25
C ARG A 189 18.93 -19.41 17.85
N ASP A 190 18.75 -20.16 18.94
CA ASP A 190 17.55 -20.03 19.77
C ASP A 190 17.82 -18.99 20.84
N ILE A 191 17.13 -17.86 20.75
CA ILE A 191 17.24 -16.78 21.72
C ILE A 191 15.88 -16.46 22.33
N PRO A 192 15.85 -16.00 23.60
CA PRO A 192 14.60 -15.56 24.19
C PRO A 192 14.14 -14.25 23.55
N MET A 193 12.91 -14.23 23.08
CA MET A 193 12.29 -13.06 22.45
C MET A 193 10.86 -12.85 22.95
N TYR A 194 10.38 -11.62 22.90
CA TYR A 194 8.98 -11.29 23.13
C TYR A 194 8.18 -11.45 21.84
N TYR A 195 6.97 -11.98 22.02
CA TYR A 195 5.99 -12.21 20.95
C TYR A 195 4.65 -11.60 21.34
N LEU A 196 3.91 -11.15 20.32
CA LEU A 196 2.51 -10.73 20.45
C LEU A 196 1.59 -11.77 19.81
N ARG A 197 0.51 -12.17 20.53
CA ARG A 197 -0.46 -13.19 20.10
C ARG A 197 -1.41 -12.66 19.03
N ILE A 198 -0.89 -12.27 17.87
CA ILE A 198 -1.71 -11.88 16.72
C ILE A 198 -2.58 -13.05 16.23
N THR A 199 -2.16 -14.29 16.51
CA THR A 199 -2.90 -15.49 16.13
C THR A 199 -4.24 -15.62 16.85
N ASP A 200 -4.38 -15.06 18.05
CA ASP A 200 -5.66 -15.03 18.77
C ASP A 200 -6.71 -14.19 18.04
N TYR A 201 -6.26 -13.25 17.18
CA TYR A 201 -7.09 -12.38 16.35
C TYR A 201 -7.24 -12.86 14.91
N ALA A 202 -6.58 -13.96 14.51
CA ALA A 202 -6.52 -14.40 13.12
C ALA A 202 -7.91 -14.58 12.47
N GLY A 203 -8.87 -15.18 13.21
CA GLY A 203 -10.24 -15.37 12.74
C GLY A 203 -10.96 -14.05 12.49
N GLU A 204 -10.88 -13.10 13.40
CA GLU A 204 -11.48 -11.78 13.27
C GLU A 204 -10.81 -10.95 12.16
N LEU A 205 -9.47 -10.94 12.11
CA LEU A 205 -8.71 -10.27 11.05
C LEU A 205 -9.08 -10.79 9.67
N LEU A 206 -9.25 -12.11 9.53
CA LEU A 206 -9.68 -12.73 8.28
C LEU A 206 -11.10 -12.34 7.89
N LYS A 207 -12.03 -12.46 8.82
CA LYS A 207 -13.44 -12.14 8.60
C LYS A 207 -13.60 -10.69 8.13
N GLU A 208 -13.03 -9.74 8.85
CA GLU A 208 -13.15 -8.33 8.50
C GLU A 208 -12.57 -8.01 7.12
N VAL A 209 -11.41 -8.57 6.76
CA VAL A 209 -10.80 -8.31 5.45
C VAL A 209 -11.56 -8.96 4.28
N THR A 210 -12.28 -10.05 4.54
CA THR A 210 -13.06 -10.72 3.49
C THR A 210 -14.48 -10.18 3.34
N GLU A 211 -15.12 -9.74 4.43
CA GLU A 211 -16.55 -9.43 4.47
C GLU A 211 -16.84 -7.91 4.60
N HIS A 212 -15.98 -7.12 5.25
CA HIS A 212 -16.37 -5.77 5.67
C HIS A 212 -15.44 -4.64 5.16
N LEU A 213 -14.22 -4.93 4.71
CA LEU A 213 -13.31 -3.90 4.21
C LEU A 213 -13.49 -3.64 2.70
N GLU A 214 -14.71 -3.35 2.27
CA GLU A 214 -15.05 -3.09 0.86
C GLU A 214 -14.31 -1.88 0.26
N GLY A 215 -13.96 -0.89 1.09
CA GLY A 215 -13.18 0.28 0.69
C GLY A 215 -11.69 0.00 0.44
N TRP A 216 -11.25 -1.25 0.60
CA TRP A 216 -9.87 -1.66 0.35
C TRP A 216 -9.72 -2.32 -1.01
N PRO A 217 -8.60 -2.11 -1.73
CA PRO A 217 -8.35 -2.81 -3.00
C PRO A 217 -8.42 -4.33 -2.81
N GLU A 218 -9.10 -5.01 -3.72
CA GLU A 218 -9.28 -6.47 -3.67
C GLU A 218 -7.95 -7.22 -3.57
N ARG A 219 -6.94 -6.74 -4.30
CA ARG A 219 -5.59 -7.32 -4.25
C ARG A 219 -5.00 -7.31 -2.84
N VAL A 220 -5.14 -6.20 -2.10
CA VAL A 220 -4.66 -6.10 -0.72
C VAL A 220 -5.42 -7.04 0.20
N ARG A 221 -6.75 -7.10 0.06
CA ARG A 221 -7.60 -8.01 0.83
C ARG A 221 -7.20 -9.47 0.61
N MET A 222 -6.98 -9.86 -0.66
CA MET A 222 -6.48 -11.19 -1.00
C MET A 222 -5.09 -11.47 -0.41
N MET A 223 -4.17 -10.52 -0.48
CA MET A 223 -2.83 -10.69 0.10
C MET A 223 -2.90 -10.96 1.60
N GLN A 224 -3.73 -10.21 2.35
CA GLN A 224 -3.91 -10.42 3.78
C GLN A 224 -4.60 -11.76 4.08
N ALA A 225 -5.68 -12.08 3.37
CA ALA A 225 -6.39 -13.34 3.55
C ALA A 225 -5.48 -14.56 3.31
N ASN A 226 -4.65 -14.50 2.26
CA ASN A 226 -3.67 -15.54 1.95
C ASN A 226 -2.57 -15.63 3.00
N TRP A 227 -2.12 -14.50 3.55
CA TRP A 227 -1.11 -14.47 4.60
C TRP A 227 -1.63 -15.03 5.91
N ILE A 228 -2.84 -14.69 6.31
CA ILE A 228 -3.51 -15.27 7.49
C ILE A 228 -3.71 -16.77 7.26
N GLY A 229 -4.10 -17.18 6.06
CA GLY A 229 -4.03 -18.56 5.58
C GLY A 229 -4.83 -19.53 6.43
N ARG A 230 -6.16 -19.35 6.49
CA ARG A 230 -7.08 -20.27 7.18
C ARG A 230 -7.18 -21.59 6.43
N SER A 231 -6.89 -22.67 7.12
CA SER A 231 -7.08 -24.05 6.64
C SER A 231 -8.00 -24.82 7.56
N GLU A 232 -9.00 -25.47 7.01
CA GLU A 232 -9.83 -26.44 7.73
C GLU A 232 -9.36 -27.83 7.38
N GLY A 233 -9.20 -28.65 8.38
CA GLY A 233 -8.72 -30.02 8.21
C GLY A 233 -8.99 -30.87 9.45
N VAL A 234 -8.21 -31.93 9.57
CA VAL A 234 -8.27 -32.85 10.69
C VAL A 234 -6.89 -32.92 11.35
N ARG A 235 -6.84 -32.71 12.65
CA ARG A 235 -5.66 -33.00 13.47
C ARG A 235 -5.78 -34.41 13.99
N SER A 236 -4.80 -35.26 13.72
CA SER A 236 -4.80 -36.67 14.05
C SER A 236 -3.56 -37.08 14.82
N ALA A 237 -3.71 -37.88 15.86
CA ALA A 237 -2.62 -38.43 16.66
C ALA A 237 -2.25 -39.82 16.17
N PHE A 238 -0.98 -40.01 15.86
CA PHE A 238 -0.35 -41.31 15.65
C PHE A 238 0.31 -41.75 16.96
N GLU A 239 -0.18 -42.80 17.60
CA GLU A 239 0.36 -43.28 18.88
C GLU A 239 1.73 -43.92 18.69
N HIS A 240 2.60 -43.83 19.72
CA HIS A 240 3.92 -44.41 19.70
C HIS A 240 4.46 -44.67 21.12
N ASP A 241 5.50 -45.51 21.21
CA ASP A 241 6.22 -45.83 22.45
C ASP A 241 7.62 -45.17 22.50
N ILE A 242 7.86 -44.13 21.70
CA ILE A 242 9.18 -43.43 21.61
C ILE A 242 9.40 -42.61 22.89
N ARG A 243 10.58 -42.79 23.51
CA ARG A 243 10.93 -42.16 24.77
C ARG A 243 12.15 -41.28 24.62
N ASP A 244 12.24 -40.25 25.45
CA ASP A 244 13.41 -39.39 25.56
C ASP A 244 14.54 -40.08 26.34
N GLU A 245 15.66 -39.39 26.54
CA GLU A 245 16.82 -39.89 27.32
C GLU A 245 16.51 -40.14 28.78
N GLN A 246 15.46 -39.51 29.32
CA GLN A 246 14.99 -39.69 30.70
C GLN A 246 13.94 -40.81 30.82
N GLY A 247 13.64 -41.49 29.70
CA GLY A 247 12.66 -42.55 29.63
C GLY A 247 11.20 -42.11 29.66
N GLN A 248 10.94 -40.80 29.49
CA GLN A 248 9.57 -40.25 29.37
C GLN A 248 9.06 -40.38 27.96
N PRO A 249 7.77 -40.72 27.74
CA PRO A 249 7.20 -40.71 26.41
C PRO A 249 7.22 -39.28 25.82
N ILE A 250 7.65 -39.16 24.56
CA ILE A 250 7.60 -37.89 23.83
C ILE A 250 6.13 -37.56 23.56
N ASP A 251 5.71 -36.33 23.84
CA ASP A 251 4.38 -35.81 23.61
C ASP A 251 3.27 -36.77 24.09
N ASP A 252 3.45 -37.34 25.27
CA ASP A 252 2.55 -38.33 25.89
C ASP A 252 2.28 -39.57 25.00
N GLY A 253 3.25 -39.94 24.16
CA GLY A 253 3.15 -41.07 23.23
C GLY A 253 2.26 -40.81 22.02
N ARG A 254 2.10 -39.54 21.59
CA ARG A 254 1.27 -39.13 20.45
C ARG A 254 1.99 -38.18 19.54
N LEU A 255 2.18 -38.59 18.30
CA LEU A 255 2.67 -37.72 17.23
C LEU A 255 1.46 -37.13 16.51
N TYR A 256 1.25 -35.82 16.63
CA TYR A 256 0.15 -35.12 15.96
C TYR A 256 0.53 -34.64 14.56
N VAL A 257 -0.39 -34.84 13.62
CA VAL A 257 -0.33 -34.31 12.26
C VAL A 257 -1.60 -33.53 11.94
N PHE A 258 -1.47 -32.46 11.19
CA PHE A 258 -2.61 -31.76 10.62
C PHE A 258 -2.67 -32.00 9.11
N THR A 259 -3.85 -32.31 8.59
CA THR A 259 -4.06 -32.52 7.17
C THR A 259 -5.36 -31.93 6.68
N THR A 260 -5.35 -31.30 5.51
CA THR A 260 -6.54 -30.91 4.76
C THR A 260 -7.06 -32.04 3.88
N ARG A 261 -6.34 -33.17 3.80
CA ARG A 261 -6.64 -34.37 3.01
C ARG A 261 -6.89 -35.60 3.87
N ALA A 262 -7.73 -35.45 4.91
CA ALA A 262 -8.08 -36.59 5.77
C ALA A 262 -8.77 -37.72 5.01
N ASP A 263 -9.40 -37.42 3.85
CA ASP A 263 -9.94 -38.39 2.91
C ASP A 263 -8.87 -39.40 2.45
N THR A 264 -7.59 -39.04 2.46
CA THR A 264 -6.48 -39.89 2.00
C THR A 264 -5.73 -40.58 3.12
N ILE A 265 -6.21 -40.52 4.36
CA ILE A 265 -5.48 -41.04 5.55
C ILE A 265 -5.11 -42.52 5.41
N MET A 266 -5.95 -43.33 4.75
CA MET A 266 -5.69 -44.76 4.54
C MET A 266 -4.55 -45.03 3.54
N GLY A 267 -4.11 -44.00 2.79
CA GLY A 267 -2.99 -44.02 1.88
C GLY A 267 -1.65 -43.58 2.49
N VAL A 268 -1.63 -43.27 3.79
CA VAL A 268 -0.41 -42.93 4.52
C VAL A 268 0.60 -44.08 4.49
N THR A 269 1.81 -43.82 4.02
CA THR A 269 2.88 -44.79 3.95
C THR A 269 4.12 -44.38 4.74
N PHE A 270 4.22 -43.13 5.17
CA PHE A 270 5.21 -42.60 6.09
C PHE A 270 4.71 -41.37 6.82
N VAL A 271 5.39 -40.98 7.89
CA VAL A 271 5.21 -39.68 8.57
C VAL A 271 6.57 -38.99 8.55
N ALA A 272 6.59 -37.71 8.24
CA ALA A 272 7.83 -36.92 8.28
C ALA A 272 7.74 -35.88 9.41
N VAL A 273 8.83 -35.74 10.18
CA VAL A 273 8.98 -34.76 11.25
C VAL A 273 10.03 -33.71 10.89
N ALA A 274 9.90 -32.52 11.50
CA ALA A 274 10.89 -31.46 11.34
C ALA A 274 12.24 -31.85 11.95
N PRO A 275 13.38 -31.33 11.45
CA PRO A 275 14.69 -31.55 12.02
C PRO A 275 14.80 -31.17 13.51
N GLU A 276 13.97 -30.21 13.96
CA GLU A 276 13.94 -29.77 15.36
C GLU A 276 13.00 -30.56 16.24
N HIS A 277 12.22 -31.49 15.68
CA HIS A 277 11.23 -32.25 16.43
C HIS A 277 11.90 -33.17 17.48
N PRO A 278 11.32 -33.36 18.68
CA PRO A 278 11.85 -34.22 19.72
C PRO A 278 12.18 -35.64 19.24
N ILE A 279 11.32 -36.23 18.39
CA ILE A 279 11.55 -37.56 17.79
C ILE A 279 12.80 -37.57 16.92
N ALA A 280 13.06 -36.52 16.13
CA ALA A 280 14.28 -36.39 15.33
C ALA A 280 15.52 -36.36 16.21
N ARG A 281 15.44 -35.70 17.36
CA ARG A 281 16.53 -35.64 18.36
C ARG A 281 16.85 -37.02 18.95
N VAL A 282 15.82 -37.75 19.33
CA VAL A 282 16.01 -39.14 19.83
C VAL A 282 16.64 -40.04 18.79
N ALA A 283 16.16 -39.96 17.54
CA ALA A 283 16.72 -40.72 16.44
C ALA A 283 18.21 -40.35 16.13
N ALA A 284 18.52 -39.04 16.19
CA ALA A 284 19.89 -38.54 15.98
C ALA A 284 20.86 -39.04 17.05
N ALA A 285 20.43 -39.20 18.29
CA ALA A 285 21.28 -39.74 19.37
C ALA A 285 21.72 -41.16 19.12
N SER A 286 20.95 -41.96 18.39
CA SER A 286 21.25 -43.39 18.12
C SER A 286 21.73 -43.68 16.71
N ARG A 287 21.53 -42.75 15.76
CA ARG A 287 21.85 -42.93 14.34
C ARG A 287 22.66 -41.77 13.77
N PRO A 288 23.96 -42.01 13.45
CA PRO A 288 24.83 -40.94 12.90
C PRO A 288 24.33 -40.31 11.62
N ALA A 289 23.67 -41.10 10.74
CA ALA A 289 23.09 -40.55 9.48
C ALA A 289 21.96 -39.56 9.74
N VAL A 290 21.14 -39.81 10.77
CA VAL A 290 20.06 -38.87 11.19
C VAL A 290 20.68 -37.62 11.78
N ALA A 291 21.69 -37.74 12.64
CA ALA A 291 22.39 -36.60 13.23
C ALA A 291 23.00 -35.69 12.15
N ALA A 292 23.69 -36.25 11.18
CA ALA A 292 24.28 -35.49 10.08
C ALA A 292 23.21 -34.77 9.23
N PHE A 293 22.13 -35.46 8.91
CA PHE A 293 21.02 -34.85 8.16
C PHE A 293 20.33 -33.73 8.93
N VAL A 294 20.10 -33.90 10.21
CA VAL A 294 19.49 -32.88 11.08
C VAL A 294 20.36 -31.62 11.11
N GLU A 295 21.68 -31.79 11.24
CA GLU A 295 22.61 -30.66 11.24
C GLU A 295 22.63 -29.93 9.90
N GLU A 296 22.70 -30.65 8.78
CA GLU A 296 22.64 -30.09 7.43
C GLU A 296 21.31 -29.33 7.17
N ALA A 297 20.17 -29.94 7.52
CA ALA A 297 18.87 -29.37 7.32
C ALA A 297 18.65 -28.12 8.17
N ARG A 298 19.21 -28.07 9.39
CA ARG A 298 19.16 -26.88 10.27
C ARG A 298 20.02 -25.72 9.77
N ALA A 299 21.11 -26.02 9.05
CA ALA A 299 21.97 -25.01 8.44
C ALA A 299 21.37 -24.39 7.17
N GLY A 300 20.38 -25.05 6.56
CA GLY A 300 19.69 -24.59 5.35
C GLY A 300 18.73 -23.41 5.57
N SER A 301 18.12 -22.92 4.48
CA SER A 301 17.15 -21.82 4.53
C SER A 301 15.89 -22.23 5.30
N ALA A 302 15.40 -21.33 6.19
CA ALA A 302 14.15 -21.50 6.92
C ALA A 302 12.98 -20.74 6.28
N MET A 303 13.15 -20.20 5.05
CA MET A 303 12.08 -19.46 4.37
C MET A 303 11.07 -20.43 3.73
N GLU A 304 9.80 -20.24 4.03
CA GLU A 304 8.69 -21.04 3.45
C GLU A 304 8.67 -20.98 1.92
N ALA A 305 9.07 -19.84 1.34
CA ALA A 305 9.19 -19.68 -0.11
C ALA A 305 10.30 -20.57 -0.72
N ASP A 306 11.42 -20.72 -0.03
CA ASP A 306 12.52 -21.58 -0.49
C ASP A 306 12.16 -23.06 -0.34
N LEU A 307 11.43 -23.40 0.73
CA LEU A 307 10.95 -24.77 0.96
C LEU A 307 9.93 -25.23 -0.09
N ALA A 308 9.17 -24.30 -0.66
CA ALA A 308 8.21 -24.62 -1.72
C ALA A 308 8.89 -25.05 -3.04
N THR A 309 10.09 -24.56 -3.29
CA THR A 309 10.86 -24.83 -4.53
C THR A 309 12.01 -25.82 -4.34
N MET A 310 12.39 -26.09 -3.08
CA MET A 310 13.51 -26.98 -2.74
C MET A 310 13.18 -28.45 -2.95
N GLU A 311 14.16 -29.23 -3.40
CA GLU A 311 14.02 -30.69 -3.48
C GLU A 311 13.75 -31.28 -2.10
N LYS A 312 12.68 -32.04 -1.94
CA LYS A 312 12.40 -32.79 -0.71
C LYS A 312 13.43 -33.86 -0.46
N GLN A 313 14.10 -33.77 0.67
CA GLN A 313 15.07 -34.75 1.15
C GLN A 313 14.70 -35.22 2.55
N GLY A 314 15.06 -36.40 2.88
CA GLY A 314 14.79 -36.98 4.18
C GLY A 314 15.70 -38.16 4.54
N VAL A 315 15.65 -38.55 5.81
CA VAL A 315 16.35 -39.69 6.36
C VAL A 315 15.42 -40.52 7.23
N ASP A 316 15.48 -41.84 7.08
CA ASP A 316 14.69 -42.75 7.91
C ASP A 316 15.23 -42.78 9.34
N THR A 317 14.37 -42.54 10.30
CA THR A 317 14.71 -42.58 11.74
C THR A 317 14.83 -44.01 12.28
N GLY A 318 14.25 -44.97 11.59
CA GLY A 318 14.09 -46.35 12.05
C GLY A 318 13.06 -46.51 13.19
N LEU A 319 12.36 -45.42 13.50
CA LEU A 319 11.23 -45.42 14.47
C LEU A 319 9.91 -45.54 13.75
N VAL A 320 8.92 -46.04 14.43
CA VAL A 320 7.55 -46.19 13.88
C VAL A 320 6.53 -45.56 14.80
N VAL A 321 5.42 -45.13 14.19
CA VAL A 321 4.20 -44.70 14.88
C VAL A 321 3.02 -45.54 14.38
N ARG A 322 1.93 -45.61 15.14
CA ARG A 322 0.76 -46.41 14.79
C ARG A 322 -0.28 -45.59 14.04
N HIS A 323 -0.70 -46.09 12.91
CA HIS A 323 -1.75 -45.48 12.12
C HIS A 323 -3.07 -45.40 12.93
N PRO A 324 -3.71 -44.23 13.08
CA PRO A 324 -4.78 -44.02 14.04
C PRO A 324 -6.07 -44.82 13.78
N LEU A 325 -6.32 -45.21 12.53
CA LEU A 325 -7.50 -45.98 12.16
C LEU A 325 -7.26 -47.47 12.04
N THR A 326 -6.10 -47.89 11.53
CA THR A 326 -5.77 -49.28 11.25
C THR A 326 -4.90 -49.94 12.32
N GLY A 327 -4.16 -49.17 13.12
CA GLY A 327 -3.18 -49.66 14.08
C GLY A 327 -1.88 -50.19 13.43
N ALA A 328 -1.71 -50.09 12.13
CA ALA A 328 -0.51 -50.53 11.42
C ALA A 328 0.67 -49.60 11.73
N ASP A 329 1.87 -50.17 11.75
CA ASP A 329 3.12 -49.42 11.91
C ASP A 329 3.39 -48.55 10.67
N VAL A 330 3.74 -47.29 10.91
CA VAL A 330 4.10 -46.29 9.89
C VAL A 330 5.50 -45.75 10.20
N PRO A 331 6.47 -45.83 9.28
CA PRO A 331 7.82 -45.36 9.51
C PRO A 331 7.85 -43.83 9.67
N VAL A 332 8.74 -43.37 10.57
CA VAL A 332 9.00 -41.93 10.80
C VAL A 332 10.28 -41.52 10.09
N TRP A 333 10.19 -40.44 9.29
CA TRP A 333 11.30 -39.82 8.59
C TRP A 333 11.58 -38.43 9.15
N VAL A 334 12.83 -37.97 9.09
CA VAL A 334 13.14 -36.54 9.24
C VAL A 334 13.18 -35.93 7.85
N GLY A 335 12.40 -34.87 7.60
CA GLY A 335 12.33 -34.20 6.31
C GLY A 335 12.82 -32.75 6.38
N ASN A 336 13.62 -32.32 5.39
CA ASN A 336 14.07 -30.91 5.27
C ASN A 336 12.96 -29.92 4.94
N TYR A 337 11.79 -30.41 4.57
CA TYR A 337 10.61 -29.64 4.13
C TYR A 337 9.52 -29.52 5.19
N VAL A 338 9.71 -30.11 6.36
CA VAL A 338 8.77 -30.03 7.47
C VAL A 338 9.20 -28.92 8.43
N LEU A 339 8.30 -28.00 8.72
CA LEU A 339 8.55 -26.88 9.61
C LEU A 339 8.03 -27.19 11.02
N MET A 340 8.88 -27.09 12.05
CA MET A 340 8.45 -27.21 13.44
C MET A 340 7.42 -26.15 13.83
N SER A 341 7.43 -25.02 13.18
CA SER A 341 6.55 -23.88 13.44
C SER A 341 5.19 -23.96 12.72
N TYR A 342 4.95 -24.97 11.90
CA TYR A 342 3.65 -25.18 11.22
C TYR A 342 3.03 -26.49 11.66
N GLY A 343 1.79 -26.41 12.17
CA GLY A 343 1.15 -27.55 12.79
C GLY A 343 1.90 -28.03 14.05
N ASP A 344 2.06 -29.33 14.14
CA ASP A 344 2.76 -29.99 15.26
C ASP A 344 4.19 -30.38 14.88
N GLY A 345 4.76 -29.78 13.82
CA GLY A 345 6.09 -30.14 13.34
C GLY A 345 6.17 -31.52 12.68
N ALA A 346 5.06 -32.05 12.24
CA ALA A 346 4.96 -33.35 11.58
C ALA A 346 3.87 -33.33 10.49
N VAL A 347 4.09 -34.12 9.45
CA VAL A 347 3.14 -34.30 8.34
C VAL A 347 2.97 -35.76 8.00
N MET A 348 1.78 -36.17 7.60
CA MET A 348 1.58 -37.49 7.00
C MET A 348 1.97 -37.49 5.54
N GLY A 349 2.69 -38.50 5.09
CA GLY A 349 3.07 -38.71 3.71
C GLY A 349 2.07 -39.60 2.98
N VAL A 350 1.48 -39.09 1.88
CA VAL A 350 0.51 -39.82 1.05
C VAL A 350 0.97 -39.78 -0.42
N PRO A 351 1.96 -40.57 -0.79
CA PRO A 351 2.56 -40.53 -2.12
C PRO A 351 1.58 -40.69 -3.28
N ALA A 352 0.50 -41.40 -3.08
CA ALA A 352 -0.50 -41.62 -4.13
C ALA A 352 -1.30 -40.37 -4.51
N HIS A 353 -1.37 -39.34 -3.64
CA HIS A 353 -2.28 -38.21 -3.78
C HIS A 353 -1.64 -36.83 -3.49
N ASP A 354 -0.31 -36.78 -3.34
CA ASP A 354 0.49 -35.58 -3.26
C ASP A 354 1.71 -35.74 -4.19
N ASP A 355 1.89 -34.81 -5.13
CA ASP A 355 2.93 -34.85 -6.17
C ASP A 355 4.34 -34.89 -5.59
N ARG A 356 4.56 -34.12 -4.50
CA ARG A 356 5.84 -34.03 -3.83
C ARG A 356 6.15 -35.27 -3.02
N ASP A 357 5.15 -35.87 -2.38
CA ASP A 357 5.29 -37.15 -1.68
C ASP A 357 5.51 -38.29 -2.66
N PHE A 358 4.91 -38.20 -3.86
CA PHE A 358 5.13 -39.15 -4.95
C PHE A 358 6.61 -39.20 -5.37
N VAL A 359 7.20 -38.03 -5.62
CA VAL A 359 8.65 -37.93 -5.96
C VAL A 359 9.52 -38.43 -4.80
N PHE A 360 9.18 -38.07 -3.56
CA PHE A 360 9.87 -38.52 -2.36
C PHE A 360 9.83 -40.06 -2.22
N ALA A 361 8.67 -40.64 -2.41
CA ALA A 361 8.50 -42.09 -2.34
C ALA A 361 9.33 -42.84 -3.40
N HIS A 362 9.39 -42.32 -4.63
CA HIS A 362 10.25 -42.87 -5.67
C HIS A 362 11.73 -42.77 -5.31
N LYS A 363 12.18 -41.63 -4.79
CA LYS A 363 13.59 -41.43 -4.40
C LYS A 363 14.04 -42.40 -3.30
N TYR A 364 13.18 -42.69 -2.34
CA TYR A 364 13.52 -43.48 -1.17
C TYR A 364 12.91 -44.90 -1.17
N GLY A 365 12.23 -45.31 -2.24
CA GLY A 365 11.64 -46.64 -2.36
C GLY A 365 10.47 -46.89 -1.41
N LEU A 366 9.70 -45.87 -1.07
CA LEU A 366 8.54 -46.01 -0.19
C LEU A 366 7.31 -46.50 -0.96
N PRO A 367 6.37 -47.21 -0.30
CA PRO A 367 5.15 -47.67 -0.94
C PRO A 367 4.24 -46.53 -1.40
N ILE A 368 3.59 -46.71 -2.56
CA ILE A 368 2.56 -45.82 -3.09
C ILE A 368 1.26 -46.58 -3.08
N ARG A 369 0.26 -46.07 -2.32
CA ARG A 369 -1.05 -46.73 -2.12
C ARG A 369 -2.16 -45.83 -2.56
N GLN A 370 -2.82 -46.16 -3.68
CA GLN A 370 -3.99 -45.45 -4.18
C GLN A 370 -5.17 -45.63 -3.21
N VAL A 371 -5.78 -44.51 -2.79
CA VAL A 371 -6.97 -44.47 -1.94
C VAL A 371 -8.06 -43.51 -2.42
N VAL A 372 -7.81 -42.79 -3.52
CA VAL A 372 -8.81 -41.95 -4.22
C VAL A 372 -8.77 -42.29 -5.71
N SER A 373 -9.93 -42.37 -6.32
CA SER A 373 -10.12 -42.58 -7.76
C SER A 373 -11.05 -41.51 -8.33
N VAL A 374 -10.77 -41.08 -9.57
CA VAL A 374 -11.61 -40.18 -10.34
C VAL A 374 -12.09 -40.92 -11.58
N ASP A 375 -13.41 -41.06 -11.79
CA ASP A 375 -14.03 -41.69 -12.94
C ASP A 375 -13.47 -43.08 -13.28
N ASN A 376 -12.99 -43.82 -12.28
CA ASN A 376 -12.34 -45.11 -12.43
C ASN A 376 -11.17 -45.15 -13.40
N GLN A 377 -10.46 -44.04 -13.54
CA GLN A 377 -9.25 -43.94 -14.37
C GLN A 377 -8.15 -44.88 -13.83
N PRO A 378 -7.36 -45.52 -14.73
CA PRO A 378 -6.28 -46.39 -14.29
C PRO A 378 -5.17 -45.60 -13.60
N TYR A 379 -4.78 -46.05 -12.42
CA TYR A 379 -3.69 -45.45 -11.60
C TYR A 379 -2.33 -46.08 -11.97
N ASP A 380 -1.35 -45.21 -12.27
CA ASP A 380 0.02 -45.65 -12.52
C ASP A 380 0.95 -45.18 -11.38
N THR A 381 1.57 -46.13 -10.69
CA THR A 381 2.50 -45.81 -9.59
C THR A 381 3.87 -45.28 -10.10
N ASN A 382 4.12 -45.30 -11.40
CA ASN A 382 5.43 -44.88 -11.96
C ASN A 382 5.38 -43.45 -12.53
N GLN A 383 4.19 -42.92 -12.79
CA GLN A 383 4.05 -41.61 -13.42
C GLN A 383 2.93 -40.81 -12.77
N TRP A 384 3.29 -39.63 -12.25
CA TRP A 384 2.30 -38.69 -11.69
C TRP A 384 1.33 -38.16 -12.73
N GLN A 385 0.07 -38.03 -12.34
CA GLN A 385 -0.98 -37.36 -13.13
C GLN A 385 -1.74 -36.39 -12.24
N GLU A 386 -2.16 -35.24 -12.82
CA GLU A 386 -2.84 -34.15 -12.10
C GLU A 386 -4.09 -34.60 -11.33
N TRP A 387 -4.85 -35.55 -11.89
CA TRP A 387 -6.08 -36.03 -11.25
C TRP A 387 -5.82 -36.78 -9.93
N TYR A 388 -4.59 -37.25 -9.67
CA TYR A 388 -4.27 -37.92 -8.41
C TYR A 388 -4.50 -37.02 -7.19
N ALA A 389 -4.39 -35.71 -7.37
CA ALA A 389 -4.62 -34.71 -6.34
C ALA A 389 -6.05 -34.14 -6.34
N ASP A 390 -6.90 -34.53 -7.31
CA ASP A 390 -8.28 -33.98 -7.44
C ASP A 390 -9.17 -34.44 -6.26
N LYS A 391 -9.51 -33.49 -5.43
CA LYS A 391 -10.41 -33.72 -4.30
C LYS A 391 -11.90 -33.45 -4.60
N GLN A 392 -12.20 -32.71 -5.67
CA GLN A 392 -13.57 -32.34 -5.99
C GLN A 392 -14.34 -33.53 -6.61
N ASN A 393 -13.68 -34.24 -7.52
CA ASN A 393 -14.26 -35.38 -8.23
C ASN A 393 -13.77 -36.72 -7.68
N GLY A 394 -12.88 -36.68 -6.67
CA GLY A 394 -12.32 -37.90 -6.09
C GLY A 394 -13.31 -38.67 -5.21
N VAL A 395 -13.30 -40.00 -5.36
CA VAL A 395 -14.05 -40.95 -4.53
C VAL A 395 -13.06 -41.87 -3.86
N CYS A 396 -13.25 -42.12 -2.56
CA CYS A 396 -12.40 -43.04 -1.81
C CYS A 396 -12.50 -44.46 -2.32
N VAL A 397 -11.36 -45.14 -2.47
CA VAL A 397 -11.21 -46.55 -2.87
C VAL A 397 -10.11 -47.18 -2.01
N ASN A 398 -10.07 -48.50 -1.93
CA ASN A 398 -9.06 -49.28 -1.18
C ASN A 398 -8.87 -48.81 0.30
N SER A 399 -9.90 -48.22 0.85
CA SER A 399 -9.92 -47.63 2.19
C SER A 399 -10.84 -48.35 3.16
N GLY A 400 -11.40 -49.46 2.72
CA GLY A 400 -12.30 -50.32 3.47
C GLY A 400 -13.73 -49.78 3.61
N PRO A 401 -14.61 -50.54 4.29
CA PRO A 401 -16.05 -50.23 4.34
C PRO A 401 -16.37 -48.87 5.01
N LEU A 402 -15.41 -48.30 5.73
CA LEU A 402 -15.59 -47.01 6.39
C LEU A 402 -15.60 -45.84 5.39
N LEU A 403 -14.74 -45.88 4.37
CA LEU A 403 -14.49 -44.74 3.47
C LEU A 403 -14.79 -45.05 2.00
N ASP A 404 -14.72 -46.31 1.54
CA ASP A 404 -14.93 -46.65 0.13
C ASP A 404 -16.28 -46.12 -0.38
N GLY A 405 -16.25 -45.46 -1.54
CA GLY A 405 -17.40 -44.84 -2.17
C GLY A 405 -17.76 -43.45 -1.68
N LYS A 406 -17.09 -42.90 -0.68
CA LYS A 406 -17.34 -41.54 -0.19
C LYS A 406 -16.55 -40.48 -0.99
N GLY A 407 -17.24 -39.37 -1.26
CA GLY A 407 -16.57 -38.18 -1.77
C GLY A 407 -15.75 -37.47 -0.67
N TYR A 408 -15.00 -36.45 -1.07
CA TYR A 408 -14.05 -35.71 -0.20
C TYR A 408 -14.67 -35.28 1.14
N GLN A 409 -15.76 -34.53 1.14
CA GLN A 409 -16.34 -33.97 2.37
C GLN A 409 -16.85 -35.05 3.31
N ASP A 410 -17.58 -36.04 2.79
CA ASP A 410 -18.13 -37.14 3.59
C ASP A 410 -17.03 -38.03 4.18
N ALA A 411 -15.95 -38.21 3.46
CA ALA A 411 -14.77 -38.92 3.94
C ALA A 411 -14.06 -38.17 5.07
N VAL A 412 -13.84 -36.88 4.90
CA VAL A 412 -13.23 -36.00 5.94
C VAL A 412 -14.10 -36.03 7.22
N ASP A 413 -15.39 -35.87 7.09
CA ASP A 413 -16.33 -35.90 8.23
C ASP A 413 -16.33 -37.25 8.93
N THR A 414 -16.33 -38.34 8.16
CA THR A 414 -16.25 -39.71 8.69
C THR A 414 -14.93 -39.95 9.46
N VAL A 415 -13.83 -39.58 8.88
CA VAL A 415 -12.50 -39.71 9.52
C VAL A 415 -12.45 -38.90 10.83
N ALA A 416 -12.90 -37.65 10.79
CA ALA A 416 -12.93 -36.81 11.98
C ALA A 416 -13.78 -37.39 13.11
N ALA A 417 -14.94 -37.93 12.78
CA ALA A 417 -15.82 -38.61 13.75
C ALA A 417 -15.16 -39.87 14.36
N GLN A 418 -14.54 -40.72 13.52
CA GLN A 418 -13.85 -41.91 13.99
C GLN A 418 -12.63 -41.60 14.87
N LEU A 419 -11.89 -40.55 14.55
CA LEU A 419 -10.77 -40.10 15.37
C LEU A 419 -11.25 -39.52 16.71
N ALA A 420 -12.36 -38.79 16.71
CA ALA A 420 -12.96 -38.23 17.92
C ALA A 420 -13.43 -39.36 18.85
N ASP A 421 -14.13 -40.39 18.32
CA ASP A 421 -14.59 -41.54 19.09
C ASP A 421 -13.42 -42.33 19.75
N LYS A 422 -12.27 -42.37 19.10
CA LYS A 422 -11.03 -42.96 19.64
C LYS A 422 -10.22 -42.02 20.55
N GLY A 423 -10.58 -40.74 20.65
CA GLY A 423 -9.78 -39.72 21.34
C GLY A 423 -8.44 -39.43 20.68
N LEU A 424 -8.33 -39.67 19.35
CA LEU A 424 -7.10 -39.55 18.57
C LEU A 424 -7.13 -38.36 17.59
N GLY A 425 -8.18 -37.53 17.59
CA GLY A 425 -8.23 -36.37 16.72
C GLY A 425 -9.60 -35.76 16.55
N SER A 426 -9.65 -34.65 15.83
CA SER A 426 -10.88 -33.91 15.55
C SER A 426 -10.69 -32.95 14.35
N LYS A 427 -11.78 -32.39 13.85
CA LYS A 427 -11.72 -31.24 12.96
C LYS A 427 -11.00 -30.10 13.65
N HIS A 428 -10.12 -29.46 12.92
CA HIS A 428 -9.32 -28.37 13.42
C HIS A 428 -9.19 -27.28 12.36
N VAL A 429 -9.25 -26.02 12.82
CA VAL A 429 -8.95 -24.86 11.99
C VAL A 429 -7.55 -24.41 12.35
N GLN A 430 -6.70 -24.30 11.35
CA GLN A 430 -5.34 -23.83 11.50
C GLN A 430 -5.12 -22.57 10.68
N TYR A 431 -4.32 -21.67 11.21
CA TYR A 431 -3.88 -20.46 10.51
C TYR A 431 -2.39 -20.58 10.21
N ARG A 432 -1.99 -20.06 9.02
CA ARG A 432 -0.58 -19.93 8.64
C ARG A 432 0.08 -18.79 9.41
N LEU A 433 -0.71 -17.74 9.72
CA LEU A 433 -0.27 -16.60 10.53
C LEU A 433 0.36 -17.10 11.83
N ARG A 434 1.48 -16.49 12.19
CA ARG A 434 2.22 -16.78 13.42
C ARG A 434 2.26 -15.57 14.32
N ASP A 435 2.52 -15.80 15.62
CA ASP A 435 2.69 -14.71 16.55
C ASP A 435 3.82 -13.78 16.14
N TRP A 436 3.62 -12.51 16.34
CA TRP A 436 4.53 -11.46 15.94
C TRP A 436 5.71 -11.35 16.91
N GLY A 437 6.90 -11.76 16.50
CA GLY A 437 8.14 -11.59 17.27
C GLY A 437 8.62 -10.15 17.21
N ILE A 438 8.64 -9.48 18.35
CA ILE A 438 8.91 -8.04 18.41
C ILE A 438 10.30 -7.67 18.91
N SER A 439 11.05 -8.57 19.54
CA SER A 439 12.38 -8.26 20.07
C SER A 439 13.40 -8.08 18.95
N ARG A 440 14.16 -6.98 19.00
CA ARG A 440 15.28 -6.70 18.11
C ARG A 440 16.53 -6.40 18.94
N GLN A 441 17.65 -7.06 18.62
CA GLN A 441 18.97 -6.81 19.23
C GLN A 441 19.60 -5.60 18.56
N ARG A 442 18.89 -4.47 18.63
CA ARG A 442 19.20 -3.20 17.98
C ARG A 442 19.12 -2.07 18.99
N TYR A 443 19.88 -1.03 18.72
CA TYR A 443 19.93 0.15 19.56
C TYR A 443 18.80 1.14 19.24
N TRP A 444 18.65 1.52 17.97
CA TRP A 444 17.74 2.59 17.55
C TRP A 444 16.32 2.06 17.36
N GLY A 445 15.59 1.97 18.46
CA GLY A 445 14.22 1.48 18.55
C GLY A 445 13.65 1.72 19.95
N THR A 446 12.35 1.47 20.12
CA THR A 446 11.69 1.59 21.42
C THR A 446 12.26 0.56 22.43
N PRO A 447 12.83 0.97 23.56
CA PRO A 447 13.30 0.04 24.57
C PRO A 447 12.14 -0.80 25.16
N ILE A 448 12.35 -2.10 25.30
CA ILE A 448 11.39 -2.98 25.97
C ILE A 448 11.46 -2.71 27.48
N PRO A 449 10.33 -2.33 28.12
CA PRO A 449 10.33 -1.84 29.49
C PRO A 449 10.36 -2.97 30.54
N ILE A 450 11.37 -3.83 30.47
CA ILE A 450 11.58 -4.97 31.39
C ILE A 450 12.93 -4.85 32.09
N ILE A 451 12.97 -5.25 33.36
CA ILE A 451 14.15 -5.33 34.17
C ILE A 451 14.39 -6.80 34.56
N HIS A 452 15.62 -7.28 34.38
CA HIS A 452 16.04 -8.62 34.75
C HIS A 452 16.71 -8.58 36.12
N CYS A 453 16.05 -9.18 37.11
CA CYS A 453 16.52 -9.30 38.47
C CYS A 453 16.83 -10.77 38.79
N GLU A 454 17.99 -11.06 39.33
CA GLU A 454 18.37 -12.43 39.71
C GLU A 454 17.42 -13.07 40.74
N SER A 455 16.82 -12.25 41.60
CA SER A 455 15.91 -12.74 42.64
C SER A 455 14.45 -12.77 42.22
N CYS A 456 14.00 -11.80 41.40
CA CYS A 456 12.59 -11.60 41.03
C CYS A 456 12.27 -12.04 39.59
N GLY A 457 13.29 -12.37 38.79
CA GLY A 457 13.12 -12.70 37.37
C GLY A 457 12.85 -11.46 36.52
N GLU A 458 11.90 -11.56 35.59
CA GLU A 458 11.49 -10.46 34.71
C GLU A 458 10.51 -9.54 35.43
N VAL A 459 10.92 -8.33 35.70
CA VAL A 459 10.14 -7.31 36.38
C VAL A 459 9.76 -6.18 35.43
N PRO A 460 8.47 -5.88 35.23
CA PRO A 460 8.06 -4.73 34.42
C PRO A 460 8.48 -3.41 35.08
N VAL A 461 8.87 -2.44 34.25
CA VAL A 461 9.10 -1.07 34.71
C VAL A 461 7.76 -0.49 35.20
N PRO A 462 7.68 0.11 36.40
CA PRO A 462 6.46 0.75 36.86
C PRO A 462 5.99 1.88 35.93
N ASP A 463 4.69 2.05 35.75
CA ASP A 463 4.12 3.08 34.85
C ASP A 463 4.62 4.50 35.14
N LYS A 464 4.83 4.80 36.45
CA LYS A 464 5.36 6.12 36.90
C LYS A 464 6.79 6.40 36.42
N ASP A 465 7.54 5.36 36.08
CA ASP A 465 8.94 5.45 35.64
C ASP A 465 9.07 5.34 34.11
N LEU A 466 7.95 5.28 33.40
CA LEU A 466 7.93 5.37 31.94
C LEU A 466 8.03 6.84 31.48
N PRO A 467 8.71 7.11 30.35
CA PRO A 467 9.37 6.14 29.47
C PRO A 467 10.71 5.68 29.99
N VAL A 468 11.10 4.43 29.67
CA VAL A 468 12.51 4.04 29.65
C VAL A 468 13.16 4.77 28.50
N VAL A 469 13.97 5.78 28.79
CA VAL A 469 14.54 6.68 27.78
C VAL A 469 15.76 6.03 27.12
N LEU A 470 15.75 6.02 25.79
CA LEU A 470 16.88 5.58 24.99
C LEU A 470 18.00 6.61 25.03
N PRO A 471 19.26 6.22 25.31
CA PRO A 471 20.39 7.15 25.17
C PRO A 471 20.53 7.63 23.70
N GLU A 472 20.74 8.93 23.49
CA GLU A 472 20.82 9.52 22.13
C GLU A 472 22.25 9.75 21.65
N ASP A 473 23.24 9.54 22.51
CA ASP A 473 24.67 9.86 22.28
C ASP A 473 25.53 8.65 21.89
N LEU A 474 24.97 7.44 21.88
CA LEU A 474 25.74 6.24 21.54
C LEU A 474 26.00 6.15 20.03
N VAL A 475 27.25 5.88 19.68
CA VAL A 475 27.68 5.68 18.29
C VAL A 475 27.89 4.19 18.04
N PRO A 476 27.15 3.56 17.10
CA PRO A 476 27.36 2.16 16.76
C PRO A 476 28.77 1.93 16.20
N ASP A 477 29.44 0.87 16.64
CA ASP A 477 30.78 0.47 16.19
C ASP A 477 30.81 -0.85 15.39
N GLY A 478 29.64 -1.44 15.17
CA GLY A 478 29.49 -2.70 14.44
C GLY A 478 29.75 -3.96 15.27
N SER A 479 30.05 -3.85 16.55
CA SER A 479 30.32 -4.99 17.43
C SER A 479 29.16 -5.28 18.39
N GLY A 480 27.95 -5.41 17.85
CA GLY A 480 26.72 -5.73 18.58
C GLY A 480 25.92 -4.51 19.02
N ASN A 481 24.92 -4.73 19.88
CA ASN A 481 24.04 -3.68 20.37
C ASN A 481 24.76 -2.72 21.32
N PRO A 482 24.87 -1.41 20.99
CA PRO A 482 25.52 -0.42 21.84
C PRO A 482 24.93 -0.32 23.25
N LEU A 483 23.65 -0.64 23.47
CA LEU A 483 23.02 -0.64 24.79
C LEU A 483 23.69 -1.60 25.77
N ASN A 484 24.22 -2.71 25.26
CA ASN A 484 24.96 -3.70 26.09
C ASN A 484 26.27 -3.15 26.67
N LYS A 485 26.77 -2.06 26.12
CA LYS A 485 28.01 -1.39 26.52
C LYS A 485 27.78 -0.14 27.39
N SER A 486 26.52 0.32 27.48
CA SER A 486 26.13 1.51 28.24
C SER A 486 25.78 1.14 29.69
N GLU A 487 26.75 1.25 30.59
CA GLU A 487 26.47 0.98 32.02
C GLU A 487 25.38 1.89 32.59
N ALA A 488 25.32 3.14 32.15
CA ALA A 488 24.30 4.10 32.57
C ALA A 488 22.89 3.66 32.20
N PHE A 489 22.73 2.98 31.06
CA PHE A 489 21.45 2.42 30.66
C PHE A 489 21.16 1.09 31.36
N LEU A 490 22.16 0.21 31.45
CA LEU A 490 21.99 -1.17 31.93
C LEU A 490 21.66 -1.26 33.42
N LYS A 491 22.38 -0.49 34.23
CA LYS A 491 22.28 -0.63 35.69
C LYS A 491 21.04 0.06 36.24
N VAL A 492 20.24 -0.70 36.98
CA VAL A 492 19.02 -0.22 37.63
C VAL A 492 18.76 -1.01 38.87
N ASP A 493 18.11 -0.42 39.86
CA ASP A 493 17.61 -1.16 41.01
C ASP A 493 16.28 -1.81 40.66
N CYS A 494 16.11 -3.06 41.09
CA CYS A 494 14.87 -3.79 40.90
C CYS A 494 13.71 -3.08 41.65
N PRO A 495 12.63 -2.69 40.98
CA PRO A 495 11.52 -1.99 41.61
C PRO A 495 10.75 -2.88 42.62
N CYS A 496 10.98 -4.20 42.55
CA CYS A 496 10.32 -5.17 43.42
C CYS A 496 11.08 -5.41 44.72
N CYS A 497 12.39 -5.64 44.65
CA CYS A 497 13.20 -6.01 45.81
C CYS A 497 14.34 -5.03 46.15
N GLY A 498 14.55 -3.98 45.36
CA GLY A 498 15.57 -2.95 45.57
C GLY A 498 17.01 -3.42 45.31
N LYS A 499 17.25 -4.67 44.87
CA LYS A 499 18.60 -5.17 44.58
C LYS A 499 19.06 -4.67 43.18
N PRO A 500 20.37 -4.59 42.95
CA PRO A 500 20.91 -4.31 41.64
C PRO A 500 20.38 -5.27 40.58
N ALA A 501 19.96 -4.74 39.47
CA ALA A 501 19.38 -5.46 38.36
C ALA A 501 19.82 -4.84 37.00
N ARG A 502 19.37 -5.41 35.90
CA ARG A 502 19.75 -4.96 34.55
C ARG A 502 18.51 -4.72 33.69
N ARG A 503 18.52 -3.64 32.93
CA ARG A 503 17.49 -3.39 31.91
C ARG A 503 17.59 -4.39 30.79
N GLU A 504 16.45 -4.69 30.18
CA GLU A 504 16.39 -5.31 28.85
C GLU A 504 17.06 -4.40 27.82
N THR A 505 17.88 -4.97 26.96
CA THR A 505 18.61 -4.23 25.91
C THR A 505 18.04 -4.45 24.52
N ASP A 506 17.12 -5.39 24.36
CA ASP A 506 16.35 -5.50 23.13
C ASP A 506 15.40 -4.32 22.98
N THR A 507 15.22 -3.89 21.75
CA THR A 507 14.24 -2.89 21.36
C THR A 507 13.10 -3.54 20.58
N MET A 508 11.98 -2.83 20.48
CA MET A 508 10.80 -3.33 19.78
C MET A 508 10.97 -3.22 18.26
N ASP A 509 10.37 -4.13 17.52
CA ASP A 509 10.16 -4.01 16.08
C ASP A 509 9.53 -2.66 15.74
N THR A 510 10.08 -1.96 14.76
CA THR A 510 9.64 -0.62 14.36
C THR A 510 8.23 -0.60 13.75
N PHE A 511 7.68 -1.74 13.34
CA PHE A 511 6.27 -1.83 12.98
C PHE A 511 5.31 -1.57 14.15
N ILE A 512 5.77 -1.66 15.39
CA ILE A 512 5.00 -1.21 16.56
C ILE A 512 4.79 0.29 16.50
N ASP A 513 5.83 1.06 16.15
CA ASP A 513 5.76 2.51 16.05
C ASP A 513 4.73 2.94 15.01
N SER A 514 4.70 2.29 13.86
CA SER A 514 3.79 2.61 12.77
C SER A 514 2.37 2.02 12.92
N SER A 515 2.13 1.21 13.95
CA SER A 515 0.83 0.54 14.12
C SER A 515 -0.28 1.43 14.69
N TRP A 516 0.03 2.63 15.20
CA TRP A 516 -0.98 3.48 15.85
C TRP A 516 -0.75 5.00 15.73
N TYR A 517 0.27 5.47 15.04
CA TYR A 517 0.63 6.90 14.91
C TYR A 517 -0.53 7.77 14.41
N TYR A 518 -1.37 7.23 13.55
CA TYR A 518 -2.56 7.90 13.02
C TYR A 518 -3.60 8.18 14.11
N MET A 519 -3.62 7.42 15.19
CA MET A 519 -4.40 7.73 16.39
C MET A 519 -3.70 8.78 17.24
N ARG A 520 -2.36 8.74 17.32
CA ARG A 520 -1.59 9.75 18.06
C ARG A 520 -1.71 11.14 17.44
N TYR A 521 -1.81 11.24 16.13
CA TYR A 521 -2.12 12.53 15.48
C TYR A 521 -3.38 13.19 15.99
N CYS A 522 -4.39 12.41 16.36
CA CYS A 522 -5.63 12.95 16.92
C CYS A 522 -5.42 13.55 18.31
N SER A 523 -4.51 12.98 19.10
CA SER A 523 -4.24 13.33 20.50
C SER A 523 -2.75 13.60 20.78
N HIS A 524 -2.08 14.24 19.82
CA HIS A 524 -0.62 14.41 19.77
C HIS A 524 0.01 15.07 21.01
N ASP A 525 -0.71 15.94 21.69
CA ASP A 525 -0.28 16.73 22.84
C ASP A 525 -0.71 16.14 24.21
N ASN A 526 -1.38 14.99 24.23
CA ASN A 526 -1.79 14.34 25.47
C ASN A 526 -0.62 13.56 26.09
N ASN A 527 -0.13 14.03 27.22
CA ASN A 527 0.95 13.39 27.96
C ASN A 527 0.48 12.44 29.08
N GLU A 528 -0.84 12.40 29.35
CA GLU A 528 -1.43 11.57 30.42
C GLU A 528 -2.06 10.29 29.88
N ALA A 529 -2.45 10.26 28.61
CA ALA A 529 -3.06 9.11 27.94
C ALA A 529 -2.50 8.90 26.55
N MET A 530 -2.49 7.63 26.10
CA MET A 530 -2.07 7.24 24.75
C MET A 530 -2.98 7.87 23.70
N VAL A 531 -4.28 7.85 23.93
CA VAL A 531 -5.35 8.41 23.10
C VAL A 531 -6.43 9.07 23.98
N ASP A 532 -7.23 9.96 23.42
CA ASP A 532 -8.34 10.63 24.10
C ASP A 532 -9.59 10.76 23.22
N ALA A 533 -10.60 11.49 23.69
CA ALA A 533 -11.89 11.65 23.04
C ALA A 533 -11.81 12.26 21.63
N ARG A 534 -10.71 12.91 21.25
CA ARG A 534 -10.48 13.39 19.88
C ARG A 534 -10.38 12.26 18.87
N ASN A 535 -9.93 11.07 19.32
CA ASN A 535 -9.99 9.85 18.49
C ASN A 535 -11.43 9.44 18.15
N ASP A 536 -12.38 9.62 19.06
CA ASP A 536 -13.80 9.33 18.78
C ASP A 536 -14.39 10.23 17.68
N TYR A 537 -13.83 11.44 17.50
CA TYR A 537 -14.23 12.34 16.43
C TYR A 537 -13.57 12.00 15.08
N TRP A 538 -12.23 11.84 15.05
CA TRP A 538 -11.49 11.66 13.80
C TRP A 538 -11.49 10.22 13.28
N MET A 539 -11.40 9.23 14.17
CA MET A 539 -11.32 7.83 13.80
C MET A 539 -12.70 7.17 13.62
N PRO A 540 -12.80 6.07 12.85
CA PRO A 540 -11.77 5.53 11.98
C PRO A 540 -11.41 6.47 10.84
N MET A 541 -10.17 6.35 10.34
CA MET A 541 -9.66 7.17 9.24
C MET A 541 -10.47 6.92 7.97
N ASP A 542 -10.87 7.99 7.28
CA ASP A 542 -11.73 7.90 6.11
C ASP A 542 -10.98 7.50 4.84
N GLN A 543 -9.73 7.96 4.67
CA GLN A 543 -8.87 7.58 3.56
C GLN A 543 -7.41 7.43 4.00
N TYR A 544 -6.82 6.27 3.73
CA TYR A 544 -5.41 6.00 3.95
C TYR A 544 -4.70 5.79 2.61
N ILE A 545 -3.50 6.37 2.43
CA ILE A 545 -2.78 6.39 1.15
C ILE A 545 -1.36 5.90 1.37
N GLY A 546 -0.94 4.85 0.65
CA GLY A 546 0.41 4.33 0.74
C GLY A 546 0.74 3.26 -0.29
N GLY A 547 1.95 2.72 -0.22
CA GLY A 547 2.41 1.69 -1.14
C GLY A 547 1.83 0.30 -0.84
N ILE A 548 1.66 -0.50 -1.88
CA ILE A 548 1.15 -1.89 -1.75
C ILE A 548 2.10 -2.83 -1.01
N GLU A 549 3.38 -2.49 -0.93
CA GLU A 549 4.41 -3.24 -0.20
C GLU A 549 4.10 -3.41 1.29
N HIS A 550 3.26 -2.53 1.83
CA HIS A 550 2.82 -2.58 3.23
C HIS A 550 1.57 -3.44 3.47
N ALA A 551 1.03 -4.07 2.42
CA ALA A 551 -0.25 -4.79 2.48
C ALA A 551 -0.31 -5.87 3.58
N VAL A 552 0.78 -6.60 3.82
CA VAL A 552 0.82 -7.75 4.73
C VAL A 552 1.49 -7.41 6.06
N LEU A 553 2.45 -6.49 6.08
CA LEU A 553 3.19 -6.14 7.29
C LEU A 553 2.48 -5.02 8.06
N HIS A 554 2.77 -3.77 7.73
CA HIS A 554 2.24 -2.59 8.43
C HIS A 554 0.72 -2.62 8.56
N LEU A 555 -0.03 -2.86 7.47
CA LEU A 555 -1.49 -2.81 7.49
C LEU A 555 -2.10 -3.92 8.36
N LEU A 556 -1.52 -5.11 8.36
CA LEU A 556 -1.99 -6.21 9.20
C LEU A 556 -1.72 -5.90 10.69
N TYR A 557 -0.53 -5.40 11.01
CA TYR A 557 -0.17 -5.05 12.38
C TYR A 557 -0.98 -3.85 12.91
N ALA A 558 -1.26 -2.85 12.08
CA ALA A 558 -2.13 -1.72 12.44
C ALA A 558 -3.55 -2.18 12.79
N ARG A 559 -4.10 -3.14 12.02
CA ARG A 559 -5.41 -3.75 12.30
C ARG A 559 -5.40 -4.54 13.61
N PHE A 560 -4.39 -5.38 13.82
CA PHE A 560 -4.21 -6.12 15.07
C PHE A 560 -4.09 -5.17 16.27
N TRP A 561 -3.26 -4.14 16.17
CA TRP A 561 -3.04 -3.16 17.22
C TRP A 561 -4.33 -2.42 17.61
N THR A 562 -5.12 -2.05 16.60
CA THR A 562 -6.44 -1.42 16.80
C THR A 562 -7.39 -2.33 17.58
N LYS A 563 -7.44 -3.62 17.25
CA LYS A 563 -8.29 -4.60 17.97
C LYS A 563 -7.86 -4.79 19.42
N VAL A 564 -6.56 -4.83 19.66
CA VAL A 564 -6.02 -4.87 21.04
C VAL A 564 -6.42 -3.61 21.80
N MET A 565 -6.27 -2.44 21.23
CA MET A 565 -6.67 -1.17 21.87
C MET A 565 -8.17 -1.10 22.11
N ARG A 566 -9.00 -1.62 21.20
CA ARG A 566 -10.44 -1.75 21.39
C ARG A 566 -10.78 -2.64 22.58
N ASP A 567 -10.16 -3.82 22.66
CA ASP A 567 -10.42 -4.80 23.72
C ASP A 567 -9.94 -4.31 25.10
N MET A 568 -9.03 -3.36 25.12
CA MET A 568 -8.60 -2.65 26.32
C MET A 568 -9.47 -1.42 26.63
N GLY A 569 -10.48 -1.13 25.81
CA GLY A 569 -11.38 0.01 26.00
C GLY A 569 -10.78 1.38 25.66
N LEU A 570 -9.65 1.40 24.94
CA LEU A 570 -8.95 2.63 24.55
C LEU A 570 -9.59 3.32 23.34
N VAL A 571 -10.15 2.53 22.43
CA VAL A 571 -10.83 3.01 21.22
C VAL A 571 -12.17 2.27 21.03
N LYS A 572 -13.08 2.85 20.21
CA LYS A 572 -14.44 2.34 20.02
C LYS A 572 -14.72 1.82 18.60
N PHE A 573 -13.68 1.59 17.82
CA PHE A 573 -13.78 1.10 16.44
C PHE A 573 -12.95 -0.17 16.27
N ASP A 574 -13.33 -0.99 15.29
CA ASP A 574 -12.73 -2.31 15.05
C ASP A 574 -11.60 -2.28 14.02
N GLU A 575 -11.71 -1.38 13.04
CA GLU A 575 -10.77 -1.24 11.95
C GLU A 575 -10.26 0.20 11.84
N PRO A 576 -8.95 0.41 11.60
CA PRO A 576 -8.39 1.75 11.61
C PRO A 576 -8.71 2.56 10.36
N PHE A 577 -8.87 1.92 9.20
CA PHE A 577 -8.97 2.57 7.89
C PHE A 577 -10.21 2.11 7.13
N LYS A 578 -11.11 3.04 6.80
CA LYS A 578 -12.32 2.75 6.00
C LYS A 578 -11.97 2.47 4.54
N ARG A 579 -11.11 3.31 3.96
CA ARG A 579 -10.67 3.20 2.57
C ARG A 579 -9.17 3.23 2.47
N LEU A 580 -8.63 2.43 1.58
CA LEU A 580 -7.21 2.35 1.27
C LEU A 580 -6.99 2.67 -0.21
N LEU A 581 -6.10 3.61 -0.50
CA LEU A 581 -5.58 3.87 -1.83
C LEU A 581 -4.13 3.38 -1.90
N THR A 582 -3.89 2.37 -2.74
CA THR A 582 -2.53 1.94 -3.05
C THR A 582 -2.04 2.69 -4.28
N GLN A 583 -1.15 3.64 -4.07
CA GLN A 583 -0.61 4.44 -5.15
C GLN A 583 0.33 3.64 -6.05
N GLY A 584 0.31 3.95 -7.34
CA GLY A 584 1.27 3.40 -8.29
C GLY A 584 2.67 4.03 -8.14
N MET A 585 3.69 3.28 -8.54
CA MET A 585 5.09 3.69 -8.45
C MET A 585 5.45 4.72 -9.54
N VAL A 586 6.47 5.53 -9.29
CA VAL A 586 7.06 6.40 -10.29
C VAL A 586 8.21 5.66 -10.95
N LEU A 587 8.16 5.56 -12.26
CA LEU A 587 9.09 4.82 -13.10
C LEU A 587 9.95 5.79 -13.93
N ASN A 588 11.19 5.39 -14.22
CA ASN A 588 12.05 6.11 -15.14
C ASN A 588 13.00 5.14 -15.87
N HIS A 589 13.65 5.62 -16.90
CA HIS A 589 14.62 4.87 -17.67
C HIS A 589 15.80 4.44 -16.81
N ILE A 590 16.34 3.24 -17.09
CA ILE A 590 17.50 2.66 -16.41
C ILE A 590 18.59 2.45 -17.45
N TYR A 591 19.77 3.02 -17.19
CA TYR A 591 20.97 2.92 -18.02
C TYR A 591 22.10 2.33 -17.22
N GLN A 592 22.77 1.36 -17.79
CA GLN A 592 23.81 0.61 -17.07
C GLN A 592 24.97 0.17 -17.98
N ARG A 593 26.06 -0.22 -17.38
CA ARG A 593 27.21 -0.85 -18.06
C ARG A 593 27.83 -1.89 -17.14
N ARG A 594 28.22 -3.03 -17.68
CA ARG A 594 29.01 -3.99 -16.92
C ARG A 594 30.45 -3.49 -16.80
N THR A 595 30.98 -3.49 -15.59
CA THR A 595 32.38 -3.15 -15.34
C THR A 595 33.29 -4.35 -15.62
N ALA A 596 34.56 -4.09 -15.89
CA ALA A 596 35.57 -5.14 -16.12
C ALA A 596 35.73 -6.13 -14.93
N LYS A 597 35.30 -5.72 -13.72
CA LYS A 597 35.31 -6.55 -12.50
C LYS A 597 34.00 -7.34 -12.27
N GLY A 598 33.07 -7.33 -13.25
CA GLY A 598 31.78 -8.06 -13.18
C GLY A 598 30.66 -7.32 -12.45
N GLY A 599 30.87 -6.11 -11.94
CA GLY A 599 29.83 -5.26 -11.35
C GLY A 599 28.99 -4.52 -12.39
N ILE A 600 27.91 -3.87 -11.94
CA ILE A 600 27.08 -3.02 -12.78
C ILE A 600 27.25 -1.58 -12.32
N GLU A 601 27.55 -0.69 -13.27
CA GLU A 601 27.57 0.76 -13.10
C GLU A 601 26.30 1.35 -13.69
N TYR A 602 25.63 2.26 -12.96
CA TYR A 602 24.39 2.91 -13.39
C TYR A 602 24.61 4.39 -13.69
N PHE A 603 23.91 4.89 -14.70
CA PHE A 603 24.04 6.27 -15.20
C PHE A 603 22.73 7.03 -15.07
N TRP A 604 22.83 8.33 -14.79
CA TRP A 604 21.66 9.21 -14.71
C TRP A 604 21.07 9.47 -16.10
N PRO A 605 19.74 9.42 -16.26
CA PRO A 605 19.09 9.69 -17.55
C PRO A 605 19.48 11.03 -18.19
N LYS A 606 19.75 12.06 -17.37
CA LYS A 606 20.18 13.37 -17.84
C LYS A 606 21.53 13.36 -18.56
N ASP A 607 22.40 12.42 -18.25
CA ASP A 607 23.77 12.28 -18.77
C ASP A 607 23.82 11.36 -20.01
N VAL A 608 22.67 10.89 -20.47
CA VAL A 608 22.53 9.89 -21.51
C VAL A 608 21.78 10.46 -22.71
N GLU A 609 22.19 10.06 -23.92
CA GLU A 609 21.48 10.25 -25.19
C GLU A 609 20.92 8.91 -25.66
N ASN A 610 19.61 8.87 -25.91
CA ASN A 610 18.95 7.67 -26.40
C ASN A 610 19.22 7.40 -27.87
N VAL A 611 19.50 6.15 -28.19
CA VAL A 611 19.48 5.64 -29.57
C VAL A 611 18.11 5.00 -29.82
N THR A 612 17.39 5.54 -30.81
CA THR A 612 16.03 5.07 -31.11
C THR A 612 15.96 4.36 -32.45
N ASP A 613 15.06 3.39 -32.59
CA ASP A 613 14.73 2.75 -33.86
C ASP A 613 13.83 3.65 -34.74
N ALA A 614 13.49 3.18 -35.92
CA ALA A 614 12.63 3.88 -36.85
C ALA A 614 11.18 4.11 -36.34
N GLN A 615 10.78 3.38 -35.29
CA GLN A 615 9.49 3.51 -34.59
C GLN A 615 9.59 4.38 -33.34
N GLY A 616 10.77 4.99 -33.07
CA GLY A 616 11.00 5.85 -31.92
C GLY A 616 11.21 5.10 -30.58
N ARG A 617 11.39 3.80 -30.58
CA ARG A 617 11.67 3.02 -29.37
C ARG A 617 13.14 3.08 -29.02
N VAL A 618 13.45 3.24 -27.74
CA VAL A 618 14.83 3.23 -27.26
C VAL A 618 15.43 1.84 -27.41
N VAL A 619 16.46 1.70 -28.23
CA VAL A 619 17.17 0.44 -28.52
C VAL A 619 18.60 0.42 -27.98
N GLY A 620 19.10 1.56 -27.51
CA GLY A 620 20.42 1.72 -26.94
C GLY A 620 20.61 3.11 -26.37
N ALA A 621 21.79 3.39 -25.86
CA ALA A 621 22.11 4.67 -25.26
C ALA A 621 23.61 4.99 -25.36
N ARG A 622 23.94 6.28 -25.30
CA ARG A 622 25.30 6.78 -25.28
C ARG A 622 25.48 7.81 -24.16
N LEU A 623 26.66 7.80 -23.54
CA LEU A 623 27.00 8.87 -22.60
C LEU A 623 27.27 10.17 -23.34
N LYS A 624 26.69 11.28 -22.86
CA LYS A 624 26.92 12.63 -23.44
C LYS A 624 28.35 13.10 -23.25
N SER A 625 29.03 12.61 -22.21
CA SER A 625 30.37 13.05 -21.81
C SER A 625 31.47 12.61 -22.78
N ASP A 626 31.38 11.39 -23.32
CA ASP A 626 32.44 10.76 -24.13
C ASP A 626 31.91 9.98 -25.34
N GLY A 627 30.59 9.90 -25.54
CA GLY A 627 29.97 9.21 -26.64
C GLY A 627 30.01 7.67 -26.51
N SER A 628 30.50 7.12 -25.38
CA SER A 628 30.57 5.67 -25.15
C SER A 628 29.20 5.02 -25.13
N GLU A 629 29.08 3.83 -25.73
CA GLU A 629 27.84 3.06 -25.70
C GLU A 629 27.61 2.44 -24.33
N ILE A 630 26.37 2.47 -23.89
CA ILE A 630 25.89 1.88 -22.65
C ILE A 630 24.59 1.11 -22.90
N ASP A 631 24.26 0.19 -22.02
CA ASP A 631 23.08 -0.63 -22.11
C ASP A 631 21.84 0.14 -21.62
N TYR A 632 20.74 0.06 -22.38
CA TYR A 632 19.43 0.47 -21.94
C TYR A 632 18.73 -0.74 -21.30
N ALA A 633 18.48 -0.66 -19.98
CA ALA A 633 17.85 -1.75 -19.22
C ALA A 633 16.32 -1.62 -19.10
N GLY A 634 15.71 -0.71 -19.88
CA GLY A 634 14.26 -0.50 -19.89
C GLY A 634 13.81 0.53 -18.85
N ILE A 635 12.51 0.51 -18.56
CA ILE A 635 11.87 1.40 -17.58
C ILE A 635 11.63 0.61 -16.29
N GLY A 636 11.95 1.21 -15.17
CA GLY A 636 11.72 0.61 -13.86
C GLY A 636 11.57 1.63 -12.75
N THR A 637 11.23 1.16 -11.55
CA THR A 637 11.02 2.01 -10.38
C THR A 637 12.24 2.89 -10.12
N MET A 638 12.00 4.17 -9.86
CA MET A 638 13.05 5.10 -9.46
C MET A 638 13.72 4.64 -8.17
N SER A 639 15.05 4.56 -8.18
CA SER A 639 15.84 4.23 -7.00
C SER A 639 17.20 4.92 -7.01
N LYS A 640 17.73 5.20 -5.82
CA LYS A 640 19.07 5.79 -5.66
C LYS A 640 20.16 4.85 -6.19
N SER A 641 20.00 3.54 -6.01
CA SER A 641 20.98 2.53 -6.45
C SER A 641 21.11 2.40 -7.95
N LYS A 642 20.08 2.78 -8.70
CA LYS A 642 20.06 2.72 -10.18
C LYS A 642 20.27 4.08 -10.84
N ASN A 643 20.51 5.13 -10.08
CA ASN A 643 20.71 6.49 -10.56
C ASN A 643 19.60 7.00 -11.53
N ASN A 644 18.37 6.49 -11.40
CA ASN A 644 17.27 6.85 -12.28
C ASN A 644 16.20 7.73 -11.61
N GLY A 645 16.49 8.25 -10.40
CA GLY A 645 15.60 9.18 -9.70
C GLY A 645 15.64 10.59 -10.31
N VAL A 646 14.58 11.36 -10.01
CA VAL A 646 14.52 12.81 -10.28
C VAL A 646 14.49 13.50 -8.92
N ASP A 647 15.33 14.51 -8.77
CA ASP A 647 15.36 15.31 -7.56
C ASP A 647 14.20 16.33 -7.54
N PRO A 648 13.27 16.20 -6.59
CA PRO A 648 12.13 17.11 -6.48
C PRO A 648 12.54 18.56 -6.25
N THR A 649 13.62 18.80 -5.50
CA THR A 649 14.09 20.16 -5.20
C THR A 649 14.51 20.89 -6.47
N SER A 650 15.37 20.27 -7.27
CA SER A 650 15.82 20.84 -8.55
C SER A 650 14.64 21.05 -9.53
N LEU A 651 13.67 20.14 -9.52
CA LEU A 651 12.47 20.25 -10.36
C LEU A 651 11.63 21.48 -9.98
N ILE A 652 11.38 21.65 -8.68
CA ILE A 652 10.59 22.77 -8.14
C ILE A 652 11.32 24.10 -8.34
N GLU A 653 12.62 24.14 -8.14
CA GLU A 653 13.43 25.34 -8.38
C GLU A 653 13.38 25.79 -9.84
N ARG A 654 13.33 24.85 -10.77
CA ARG A 654 13.30 25.15 -12.20
C ARG A 654 11.91 25.52 -12.71
N PHE A 655 10.88 24.80 -12.30
CA PHE A 655 9.53 24.88 -12.90
C PHE A 655 8.43 25.38 -11.95
N GLY A 656 8.69 25.41 -10.64
CA GLY A 656 7.68 25.66 -9.62
C GLY A 656 7.01 24.38 -9.10
N ALA A 657 6.45 24.47 -7.89
CA ALA A 657 5.75 23.36 -7.23
C ALA A 657 4.45 23.01 -7.95
N ASP A 658 3.67 23.99 -8.39
CA ASP A 658 2.42 23.75 -9.11
C ASP A 658 2.66 23.00 -10.42
N THR A 659 3.77 23.22 -11.11
CA THR A 659 4.13 22.45 -12.31
C THR A 659 4.40 20.97 -11.95
N ALA A 660 5.16 20.71 -10.89
CA ALA A 660 5.43 19.36 -10.43
C ALA A 660 4.14 18.64 -10.02
N ARG A 661 3.27 19.30 -9.26
CA ARG A 661 1.97 18.80 -8.82
C ARG A 661 1.06 18.49 -10.01
N LEU A 662 0.96 19.41 -10.97
CA LEU A 662 0.15 19.24 -12.17
C LEU A 662 0.61 18.04 -12.98
N PHE A 663 1.92 17.90 -13.18
CA PHE A 663 2.47 16.77 -13.93
C PHE A 663 2.15 15.43 -13.27
N VAL A 664 2.41 15.26 -11.97
CA VAL A 664 2.19 13.98 -11.29
C VAL A 664 0.70 13.60 -11.19
N MET A 665 -0.20 14.58 -11.24
CA MET A 665 -1.65 14.33 -11.29
C MET A 665 -2.16 14.05 -12.71
N PHE A 666 -1.56 14.67 -13.71
CA PHE A 666 -1.99 14.51 -15.10
C PHE A 666 -1.48 13.22 -15.76
N ALA A 667 -0.28 12.76 -15.38
CA ALA A 667 0.41 11.69 -16.10
C ALA A 667 -0.29 10.32 -16.01
N SER A 668 -0.93 10.00 -14.88
CA SER A 668 -1.68 8.75 -14.71
C SER A 668 -2.65 8.81 -13.54
N PRO A 669 -3.69 7.95 -13.50
CA PRO A 669 -4.54 7.78 -12.32
C PRO A 669 -3.73 7.38 -11.07
N PRO A 670 -4.20 7.70 -9.84
CA PRO A 670 -3.46 7.45 -8.61
C PRO A 670 -2.97 6.00 -8.41
N GLU A 671 -3.78 5.00 -8.77
CA GLU A 671 -3.45 3.58 -8.59
C GLU A 671 -2.47 3.03 -9.62
N GLN A 672 -2.31 3.72 -10.75
CA GLN A 672 -1.45 3.27 -11.84
C GLN A 672 -0.02 3.80 -11.70
N THR A 673 0.93 3.09 -12.27
CA THR A 673 2.31 3.56 -12.36
C THR A 673 2.38 4.84 -13.21
N LEU A 674 3.33 5.70 -12.86
CA LEU A 674 3.63 6.92 -13.57
C LEU A 674 5.01 6.79 -14.23
N GLU A 675 5.06 6.88 -15.56
CA GLU A 675 6.32 7.00 -16.28
C GLU A 675 6.77 8.46 -16.34
N TRP A 676 8.01 8.71 -15.95
CA TRP A 676 8.57 10.04 -15.95
C TRP A 676 8.75 10.57 -17.38
N SER A 677 8.41 11.84 -17.60
CA SER A 677 8.53 12.51 -18.88
C SER A 677 8.93 13.98 -18.70
N ASP A 678 10.15 14.34 -19.07
CA ASP A 678 10.60 15.73 -19.01
C ASP A 678 9.77 16.64 -19.94
N SER A 679 9.39 16.16 -21.13
CA SER A 679 8.50 16.89 -22.04
C SER A 679 7.09 17.09 -21.46
N GLY A 680 6.62 16.14 -20.65
CA GLY A 680 5.37 16.25 -19.90
C GLY A 680 5.42 17.36 -18.84
N VAL A 681 6.52 17.45 -18.11
CA VAL A 681 6.75 18.55 -17.15
C VAL A 681 6.77 19.90 -17.85
N GLU A 682 7.48 20.02 -18.97
CA GLU A 682 7.49 21.25 -19.78
C GLU A 682 6.10 21.60 -20.32
N GLY A 683 5.31 20.60 -20.71
CA GLY A 683 3.91 20.76 -21.12
C GLY A 683 3.04 21.33 -20.01
N ALA A 684 3.18 20.81 -18.79
CA ALA A 684 2.49 21.32 -17.61
C ALA A 684 2.88 22.77 -17.31
N SER A 685 4.18 23.11 -17.39
CA SER A 685 4.66 24.48 -17.21
C SER A 685 4.09 25.43 -18.26
N ARG A 686 4.04 25.03 -19.55
CA ARG A 686 3.43 25.85 -20.61
C ARG A 686 1.95 26.11 -20.38
N PHE A 687 1.21 25.10 -19.92
CA PHE A 687 -0.21 25.26 -19.58
C PHE A 687 -0.41 26.29 -18.45
N LEU A 688 0.34 26.23 -17.37
CA LEU A 688 0.22 27.19 -16.27
C LEU A 688 0.56 28.62 -16.71
N ARG A 689 1.57 28.79 -17.58
CA ARG A 689 1.89 30.10 -18.17
C ARG A 689 0.75 30.65 -19.02
N ARG A 690 0.12 29.83 -19.85
CA ARG A 690 -1.08 30.22 -20.63
C ARG A 690 -2.23 30.61 -19.72
N PHE A 691 -2.50 29.80 -18.70
CA PHE A 691 -3.57 30.03 -17.73
C PHE A 691 -3.39 31.40 -17.02
N TRP A 692 -2.18 31.66 -16.56
CA TRP A 692 -1.82 32.96 -15.95
C TRP A 692 -1.99 34.14 -16.93
N ALA A 693 -1.44 34.03 -18.15
CA ALA A 693 -1.51 35.05 -19.17
C ALA A 693 -2.94 35.39 -19.57
N PHE A 694 -3.81 34.39 -19.70
CA PHE A 694 -5.22 34.59 -19.97
C PHE A 694 -5.91 35.30 -18.82
N GLY A 695 -5.70 34.89 -17.58
CA GLY A 695 -6.21 35.56 -16.39
C GLY A 695 -5.74 37.03 -16.31
N HIS A 696 -4.48 37.29 -16.61
CA HIS A 696 -3.94 38.68 -16.66
C HIS A 696 -4.62 39.50 -17.74
N ALA A 697 -4.71 38.97 -18.96
CA ALA A 697 -5.33 39.69 -20.09
C ALA A 697 -6.82 40.00 -19.86
N GLN A 698 -7.55 39.18 -19.15
CA GLN A 698 -8.97 39.34 -18.88
C GLN A 698 -9.29 40.00 -17.53
N ARG A 699 -8.28 40.34 -16.75
CA ARG A 699 -8.41 40.82 -15.35
C ARG A 699 -9.43 41.96 -15.21
N ASP A 700 -9.32 42.98 -15.99
CA ASP A 700 -10.14 44.19 -15.80
C ASP A 700 -11.61 43.94 -16.19
N VAL A 701 -11.84 43.13 -17.23
CA VAL A 701 -13.21 42.71 -17.63
C VAL A 701 -13.82 41.84 -16.53
N VAL A 702 -13.09 40.86 -16.01
CA VAL A 702 -13.59 39.96 -14.97
C VAL A 702 -13.87 40.68 -13.64
N ARG A 703 -13.02 41.62 -13.27
CA ARG A 703 -13.24 42.44 -12.04
C ARG A 703 -14.47 43.36 -12.16
N GLY A 704 -14.70 43.89 -13.37
CA GLY A 704 -15.88 44.76 -13.65
C GLY A 704 -17.19 44.01 -13.89
N ALA A 705 -17.13 42.69 -14.14
CA ALA A 705 -18.30 41.89 -14.49
C ALA A 705 -19.20 41.60 -13.26
N ALA A 706 -20.47 41.33 -13.53
CA ALA A 706 -21.42 40.85 -12.52
C ALA A 706 -21.10 39.42 -12.05
N ASP A 707 -21.47 39.06 -10.82
CA ASP A 707 -21.26 37.70 -10.26
C ASP A 707 -22.30 36.68 -10.75
N THR A 708 -23.38 37.14 -11.40
CA THR A 708 -24.47 36.32 -11.95
C THR A 708 -24.61 36.56 -13.44
N VAL A 709 -24.90 35.53 -14.21
CA VAL A 709 -25.05 35.57 -15.66
C VAL A 709 -26.53 35.82 -16.02
N ASP A 710 -26.79 36.87 -16.80
CA ASP A 710 -28.07 37.03 -17.47
C ASP A 710 -28.09 36.19 -18.74
N ALA A 711 -28.69 35.02 -18.67
CA ALA A 711 -28.72 34.07 -19.80
C ALA A 711 -29.44 34.61 -21.04
N ALA A 712 -30.41 35.48 -20.89
CA ALA A 712 -31.14 36.08 -22.00
C ALA A 712 -30.33 37.16 -22.75
N GLY A 713 -29.40 37.81 -22.06
CA GLY A 713 -28.52 38.83 -22.63
C GLY A 713 -27.26 38.30 -23.30
N LEU A 714 -27.02 36.96 -23.24
CA LEU A 714 -25.83 36.34 -23.85
C LEU A 714 -25.85 36.40 -25.39
N SER A 715 -24.71 36.77 -25.96
CA SER A 715 -24.44 36.54 -27.39
C SER A 715 -24.31 35.05 -27.69
N GLU A 716 -24.44 34.67 -28.97
CA GLU A 716 -24.37 33.25 -29.38
C GLU A 716 -23.05 32.59 -28.97
N ALA A 717 -21.92 33.24 -29.22
CA ALA A 717 -20.61 32.69 -28.87
C ALA A 717 -20.44 32.42 -27.35
N TRP A 718 -20.99 33.27 -26.52
CA TRP A 718 -20.89 33.14 -25.06
C TRP A 718 -21.95 32.19 -24.48
N ARG A 719 -23.08 32.02 -25.15
CA ARG A 719 -24.06 30.98 -24.84
C ARG A 719 -23.49 29.58 -25.13
N ASP A 720 -22.85 29.41 -26.30
CA ASP A 720 -22.19 28.17 -26.68
C ASP A 720 -21.03 27.83 -25.71
N LEU A 721 -20.23 28.85 -25.35
CA LEU A 721 -19.18 28.68 -24.35
C LEU A 721 -19.75 28.18 -23.01
N ARG A 722 -20.81 28.82 -22.53
CA ARG A 722 -21.43 28.47 -21.25
C ARG A 722 -21.93 27.03 -21.23
N TYR A 723 -22.54 26.58 -22.35
CA TYR A 723 -22.89 25.17 -22.53
C TYR A 723 -21.67 24.25 -22.42
N GLU A 724 -20.58 24.57 -23.10
CA GLU A 724 -19.35 23.78 -23.07
C GLU A 724 -18.74 23.77 -21.66
N VAL A 725 -18.66 24.92 -20.99
CA VAL A 725 -18.12 25.03 -19.63
C VAL A 725 -18.88 24.15 -18.66
N HIS A 726 -20.22 24.20 -18.67
CA HIS A 726 -21.02 23.38 -17.74
C HIS A 726 -21.03 21.90 -18.10
N THR A 727 -20.88 21.55 -19.37
CA THR A 727 -20.70 20.16 -19.83
C THR A 727 -19.39 19.58 -19.29
N VAL A 728 -18.28 20.31 -19.44
CA VAL A 728 -16.97 19.89 -18.92
C VAL A 728 -16.96 19.87 -17.39
N LEU A 729 -17.60 20.84 -16.75
CA LEU A 729 -17.72 20.85 -15.29
C LEU A 729 -18.44 19.61 -14.75
N LYS A 730 -19.51 19.18 -15.40
CA LYS A 730 -20.24 17.94 -15.01
C LYS A 730 -19.32 16.72 -15.06
N GLN A 731 -18.45 16.63 -16.06
CA GLN A 731 -17.45 15.59 -16.15
C GLN A 731 -16.39 15.71 -15.04
N ILE A 732 -15.88 16.92 -14.79
CA ILE A 732 -14.89 17.18 -13.72
C ILE A 732 -15.43 16.76 -12.36
N GLN A 733 -16.69 17.07 -12.03
CA GLN A 733 -17.31 16.65 -10.78
C GLN A 733 -17.33 15.12 -10.65
N TYR A 734 -17.75 14.42 -11.69
CA TYR A 734 -17.75 12.96 -11.74
C TYR A 734 -16.35 12.38 -11.57
N ASP A 735 -15.34 13.00 -12.19
CA ASP A 735 -13.96 12.55 -12.09
C ASP A 735 -13.35 12.75 -10.70
N TYR A 736 -13.75 13.83 -9.98
CA TYR A 736 -13.36 14.03 -8.59
C TYR A 736 -13.92 12.95 -7.65
N GLU A 737 -15.19 12.57 -7.83
CA GLU A 737 -15.81 11.50 -7.05
C GLU A 737 -15.06 10.15 -7.22
N ARG A 738 -14.47 9.94 -8.38
CA ARG A 738 -13.71 8.73 -8.73
C ARG A 738 -12.21 8.87 -8.57
N GLN A 739 -11.72 9.99 -8.08
CA GLN A 739 -10.29 10.29 -7.93
C GLN A 739 -9.49 10.16 -9.25
N GLN A 740 -10.13 10.49 -10.38
CA GLN A 740 -9.51 10.47 -11.71
C GLN A 740 -8.88 11.84 -12.01
N TYR A 741 -7.79 12.16 -11.32
CA TYR A 741 -7.17 13.48 -11.37
C TYR A 741 -6.60 13.83 -12.75
N ASN A 742 -6.12 12.85 -13.50
CA ASN A 742 -5.61 13.05 -14.86
C ASN A 742 -6.68 13.57 -15.82
N THR A 743 -7.91 13.09 -15.72
CA THR A 743 -9.04 13.56 -16.54
C THR A 743 -9.56 14.92 -16.09
N ILE A 744 -9.45 15.25 -14.80
CA ILE A 744 -9.73 16.60 -14.28
C ILE A 744 -8.79 17.63 -14.90
N VAL A 745 -7.49 17.34 -14.96
CA VAL A 745 -6.51 18.22 -15.62
C VAL A 745 -6.84 18.38 -17.09
N SER A 746 -7.18 17.29 -17.77
CA SER A 746 -7.64 17.34 -19.18
C SER A 746 -8.90 18.20 -19.34
N GLY A 747 -9.85 18.09 -18.43
CA GLY A 747 -11.06 18.95 -18.36
C GLY A 747 -10.71 20.43 -18.21
N ALA A 748 -9.80 20.74 -17.28
CA ALA A 748 -9.35 22.13 -17.07
C ALA A 748 -8.65 22.72 -18.32
N MET A 749 -7.85 21.90 -19.03
CA MET A 749 -7.26 22.32 -20.30
C MET A 749 -8.31 22.62 -21.36
N LYS A 750 -9.38 21.82 -21.43
CA LYS A 750 -10.53 22.08 -22.33
C LYS A 750 -11.25 23.38 -21.94
N LEU A 751 -11.47 23.63 -20.66
CA LEU A 751 -12.07 24.88 -20.18
C LEU A 751 -11.25 26.11 -20.59
N LEU A 752 -9.92 26.08 -20.40
CA LEU A 752 -9.06 27.18 -20.80
C LEU A 752 -9.12 27.41 -22.33
N ASN A 753 -9.01 26.33 -23.11
CA ASN A 753 -9.10 26.43 -24.57
C ASN A 753 -10.43 27.02 -25.04
N ALA A 754 -11.55 26.63 -24.44
CA ALA A 754 -12.88 27.15 -24.77
C ALA A 754 -13.01 28.64 -24.43
N LEU A 755 -12.52 29.05 -23.26
CA LEU A 755 -12.50 30.44 -22.83
C LEU A 755 -11.66 31.33 -23.76
N GLU A 756 -10.45 30.89 -24.12
CA GLU A 756 -9.57 31.61 -25.06
C GLU A 756 -10.22 31.73 -26.44
N ALA A 757 -10.79 30.63 -26.95
CA ALA A 757 -11.46 30.64 -28.27
C ALA A 757 -12.68 31.58 -28.31
N ALA A 758 -13.50 31.57 -27.27
CA ALA A 758 -14.66 32.49 -27.19
C ALA A 758 -14.23 33.96 -27.14
N ALA A 759 -13.22 34.27 -26.30
CA ALA A 759 -12.70 35.65 -26.19
C ALA A 759 -12.06 36.17 -27.50
N GLN A 760 -11.40 35.26 -28.26
CA GLN A 760 -10.85 35.58 -29.56
C GLN A 760 -11.95 35.75 -30.63
N LYS A 761 -12.98 34.92 -30.61
CA LYS A 761 -14.09 34.98 -31.57
C LYS A 761 -14.95 36.25 -31.36
N GLN A 762 -15.21 36.59 -30.10
CA GLN A 762 -16.01 37.74 -29.74
C GLN A 762 -15.57 38.32 -28.41
N ALA A 763 -15.04 39.54 -28.38
CA ALA A 763 -14.69 40.21 -27.13
C ALA A 763 -15.91 40.32 -26.21
N PRO A 764 -15.78 40.07 -24.89
CA PRO A 764 -16.89 40.14 -23.94
C PRO A 764 -17.24 41.58 -23.55
N THR A 765 -17.77 42.35 -24.51
CA THR A 765 -18.11 43.74 -24.30
C THR A 765 -19.53 43.95 -23.71
N ALA A 766 -20.44 42.99 -23.97
CA ALA A 766 -21.77 43.01 -23.34
C ALA A 766 -21.66 42.56 -21.85
N ALA A 767 -22.46 43.12 -20.99
CA ALA A 767 -22.45 42.84 -19.57
C ALA A 767 -22.69 41.33 -19.25
N ALA A 768 -23.61 40.70 -20.00
CA ALA A 768 -23.86 39.25 -19.87
C ALA A 768 -22.67 38.39 -20.33
N ASP A 769 -22.01 38.77 -21.42
CA ASP A 769 -20.83 38.05 -21.94
C ASP A 769 -19.64 38.18 -20.95
N ALA A 770 -19.43 39.37 -20.37
CA ALA A 770 -18.42 39.57 -19.32
C ALA A 770 -18.71 38.75 -18.06
N ALA A 771 -19.98 38.64 -17.67
CA ALA A 771 -20.41 37.81 -16.56
C ALA A 771 -20.16 36.31 -16.83
N ALA A 772 -20.42 35.86 -18.06
CA ALA A 772 -20.13 34.48 -18.46
C ALA A 772 -18.62 34.17 -18.48
N LEU A 773 -17.77 35.13 -18.89
CA LEU A 773 -16.30 34.99 -18.78
C LEU A 773 -15.86 34.84 -17.31
N ARG A 774 -16.40 35.69 -16.42
CA ARG A 774 -16.15 35.63 -14.99
C ARG A 774 -16.58 34.30 -14.40
N GLU A 775 -17.79 33.81 -14.74
CA GLU A 775 -18.29 32.50 -14.32
C GLU A 775 -17.33 31.38 -14.80
N GLY A 776 -16.97 31.36 -16.07
CA GLY A 776 -16.09 30.35 -16.66
C GLY A 776 -14.70 30.35 -16.03
N LEU A 777 -14.08 31.50 -15.79
CA LEU A 777 -12.79 31.60 -15.06
C LEU A 777 -12.93 31.18 -13.60
N SER A 778 -14.01 31.55 -12.91
CA SER A 778 -14.28 31.11 -11.55
C SER A 778 -14.42 29.59 -11.46
N ILE A 779 -15.11 28.97 -12.42
CA ILE A 779 -15.24 27.50 -12.52
C ILE A 779 -13.88 26.85 -12.75
N LEU A 780 -13.09 27.36 -13.70
CA LEU A 780 -11.76 26.82 -14.01
C LEU A 780 -10.82 26.93 -12.81
N VAL A 781 -10.73 28.09 -12.17
CA VAL A 781 -9.87 28.32 -11.01
C VAL A 781 -10.24 27.41 -9.85
N ARG A 782 -11.54 27.29 -9.51
CA ARG A 782 -12.00 26.43 -8.41
C ARG A 782 -11.86 24.94 -8.72
N SER A 783 -12.07 24.54 -9.98
CA SER A 783 -11.90 23.15 -10.40
C SER A 783 -10.44 22.69 -10.37
N LEU A 784 -9.51 23.58 -10.67
CA LEU A 784 -8.09 23.25 -10.77
C LEU A 784 -7.30 23.52 -9.46
N TYR A 785 -7.85 24.38 -8.58
CA TYR A 785 -7.22 24.78 -7.33
C TYR A 785 -6.73 23.61 -6.46
N PRO A 786 -7.46 22.51 -6.29
CA PRO A 786 -6.93 21.38 -5.51
C PRO A 786 -5.59 20.83 -6.03
N ILE A 787 -5.38 20.89 -7.33
CA ILE A 787 -4.17 20.35 -8.00
C ILE A 787 -3.03 21.39 -7.99
N VAL A 788 -3.35 22.65 -8.35
CA VAL A 788 -2.39 23.75 -8.44
C VAL A 788 -2.80 24.92 -7.53
N PRO A 789 -2.60 24.75 -6.23
CA PRO A 789 -3.19 25.66 -5.23
C PRO A 789 -2.57 27.06 -5.24
N HIS A 790 -1.29 27.19 -5.59
CA HIS A 790 -0.63 28.49 -5.52
C HIS A 790 -1.11 29.44 -6.63
N ILE A 791 -1.10 28.99 -7.88
CA ILE A 791 -1.62 29.80 -8.99
C ILE A 791 -3.14 30.04 -8.83
N GLY A 792 -3.88 29.02 -8.34
CA GLY A 792 -5.30 29.14 -8.05
C GLY A 792 -5.60 30.21 -7.01
N HIS A 793 -4.85 30.23 -5.91
CA HIS A 793 -4.94 31.28 -4.88
C HIS A 793 -4.62 32.67 -5.45
N ALA A 794 -3.52 32.79 -6.20
CA ALA A 794 -3.10 34.06 -6.77
C ALA A 794 -4.12 34.64 -7.79
N LEU A 795 -4.68 33.77 -8.65
CA LEU A 795 -5.72 34.18 -9.61
C LEU A 795 -7.03 34.52 -8.88
N TRP A 796 -7.42 33.80 -7.84
CA TRP A 796 -8.60 34.08 -7.05
C TRP A 796 -8.56 35.49 -6.45
N GLN A 797 -7.41 35.87 -5.89
CA GLN A 797 -7.18 37.19 -5.34
C GLN A 797 -7.12 38.26 -6.46
N ALA A 798 -6.29 38.03 -7.48
CA ALA A 798 -6.05 39.02 -8.54
C ALA A 798 -7.30 39.36 -9.39
N LEU A 799 -8.20 38.38 -9.56
CA LEU A 799 -9.43 38.54 -10.34
C LEU A 799 -10.65 38.89 -9.46
N GLU A 800 -10.45 39.03 -8.14
CA GLU A 800 -11.51 39.30 -7.13
C GLU A 800 -12.69 38.31 -7.25
N LEU A 801 -12.41 37.03 -7.47
CA LEU A 801 -13.43 36.00 -7.65
C LEU A 801 -14.19 35.70 -6.36
N GLY A 802 -13.57 35.94 -5.20
CA GLY A 802 -14.18 35.77 -3.88
C GLY A 802 -15.37 36.69 -3.59
N ARG A 803 -15.53 37.82 -4.33
CA ARG A 803 -16.65 38.74 -4.17
C ARG A 803 -18.00 38.04 -4.31
N GLY A 804 -18.15 37.13 -5.24
CA GLY A 804 -19.35 36.32 -5.43
C GLY A 804 -19.58 35.23 -4.34
N PHE A 805 -18.72 35.15 -3.36
CA PHE A 805 -18.73 34.13 -2.30
C PHE A 805 -18.46 34.74 -0.91
N ASP A 806 -19.07 35.88 -0.63
CA ASP A 806 -18.93 36.59 0.65
C ASP A 806 -17.49 36.96 1.04
N GLY A 807 -16.61 37.14 0.05
CA GLY A 807 -15.19 37.43 0.28
C GLY A 807 -14.36 36.25 0.79
N ARG A 808 -14.86 35.03 0.68
CA ARG A 808 -14.12 33.81 1.16
C ARG A 808 -12.83 33.57 0.40
N GLU A 809 -11.87 33.02 1.12
CA GLU A 809 -10.68 32.43 0.53
C GLU A 809 -11.06 31.26 -0.36
N ILE A 810 -10.29 30.99 -1.42
CA ILE A 810 -10.60 29.92 -2.37
C ILE A 810 -10.71 28.55 -1.70
N ILE A 811 -9.88 28.28 -0.68
CA ILE A 811 -9.89 27.01 0.05
C ILE A 811 -11.23 26.75 0.78
N ASP A 812 -11.92 27.81 1.16
CA ASP A 812 -13.23 27.77 1.86
C ASP A 812 -14.40 28.17 0.93
N ALA A 813 -14.11 28.45 -0.34
CA ALA A 813 -15.14 28.69 -1.34
C ALA A 813 -15.80 27.36 -1.76
N PRO A 814 -17.11 27.35 -2.08
CA PRO A 814 -17.79 26.15 -2.50
C PRO A 814 -17.26 25.65 -3.86
N LEU A 815 -17.33 24.35 -4.07
CA LEU A 815 -17.07 23.77 -5.39
C LEU A 815 -18.00 24.40 -6.43
N PRO A 816 -17.54 24.48 -7.72
CA PRO A 816 -18.44 24.91 -8.79
C PRO A 816 -19.67 23.99 -8.89
N VAL A 817 -20.81 24.55 -9.17
CA VAL A 817 -22.07 23.82 -9.36
C VAL A 817 -22.48 23.92 -10.82
N VAL A 818 -22.92 22.81 -11.40
CA VAL A 818 -23.47 22.79 -12.76
C VAL A 818 -24.81 23.54 -12.80
N ASP A 819 -24.94 24.50 -13.72
CA ASP A 819 -26.22 25.08 -14.07
C ASP A 819 -26.88 24.22 -15.15
N GLU A 820 -27.90 23.46 -14.76
CA GLU A 820 -28.61 22.57 -15.70
C GLU A 820 -29.30 23.35 -16.83
N ALA A 821 -29.67 24.63 -16.60
CA ALA A 821 -30.22 25.49 -17.64
C ALA A 821 -29.19 25.81 -18.75
N ALA A 822 -27.89 25.86 -18.41
CA ALA A 822 -26.82 26.06 -19.37
C ALA A 822 -26.59 24.83 -20.28
N LEU A 823 -27.04 23.66 -19.85
CA LEU A 823 -26.91 22.40 -20.61
C LEU A 823 -28.02 22.20 -21.65
N VAL A 824 -28.98 23.10 -21.72
CA VAL A 824 -30.03 23.08 -22.73
C VAL A 824 -29.47 23.76 -23.99
N LYS A 825 -29.23 22.99 -25.06
CA LYS A 825 -28.85 23.55 -26.36
C LYS A 825 -30.03 24.30 -26.93
N SER A 826 -29.80 25.54 -27.30
CA SER A 826 -30.80 26.32 -28.07
C SER A 826 -30.92 25.87 -29.53
N GLU A 827 -29.85 25.26 -30.06
CA GLU A 827 -29.79 24.75 -31.42
C GLU A 827 -29.13 23.37 -31.46
N LEU A 828 -29.59 22.55 -32.41
CA LEU A 828 -29.00 21.29 -32.79
C LEU A 828 -28.29 21.41 -34.11
N GLU A 829 -27.05 20.96 -34.20
CA GLU A 829 -26.35 20.78 -35.46
C GLU A 829 -26.63 19.36 -36.00
N LEU A 830 -27.26 19.29 -37.15
CA LEU A 830 -27.56 18.04 -37.84
C LEU A 830 -26.67 17.90 -39.06
N MET A 831 -26.05 16.74 -39.28
CA MET A 831 -25.26 16.47 -40.47
C MET A 831 -26.18 16.47 -41.70
N LEU A 832 -25.83 17.25 -42.70
CA LEU A 832 -26.59 17.35 -43.95
C LEU A 832 -26.02 16.37 -45.00
N GLN A 833 -26.87 15.47 -45.41
CA GLN A 833 -26.59 14.61 -46.58
C GLN A 833 -27.47 15.02 -47.75
N VAL A 834 -26.91 14.93 -48.95
CA VAL A 834 -27.66 15.06 -50.19
C VAL A 834 -27.41 13.81 -51.04
N ASN A 835 -28.51 13.11 -51.37
CA ASN A 835 -28.47 11.80 -52.03
C ASN A 835 -27.55 10.80 -51.32
N GLY A 836 -27.60 10.75 -49.95
CA GLY A 836 -26.82 9.83 -49.13
C GLY A 836 -25.34 10.19 -48.94
N LYS A 837 -24.85 11.29 -49.50
CA LYS A 837 -23.47 11.77 -49.31
C LYS A 837 -23.42 12.97 -48.42
N LEU A 838 -22.53 12.97 -47.41
CA LEU A 838 -22.30 14.08 -46.50
C LEU A 838 -21.86 15.32 -47.29
N ARG A 839 -22.54 16.46 -47.04
CA ARG A 839 -22.31 17.73 -47.77
C ARG A 839 -22.04 18.91 -46.85
N GLY A 840 -22.31 18.79 -45.57
CA GLY A 840 -22.16 19.84 -44.57
C GLY A 840 -22.98 19.53 -43.30
N SER A 841 -23.36 20.57 -42.59
CA SER A 841 -24.27 20.54 -41.46
C SER A 841 -25.30 21.68 -41.57
N ILE A 842 -26.43 21.50 -40.90
CA ILE A 842 -27.44 22.56 -40.68
C ILE A 842 -27.67 22.77 -39.21
N ARG A 843 -27.97 24.02 -38.83
CA ARG A 843 -28.38 24.33 -37.46
C ARG A 843 -29.89 24.55 -37.44
N VAL A 844 -30.53 23.93 -36.46
CA VAL A 844 -31.99 24.05 -36.25
C VAL A 844 -32.25 24.28 -34.75
N PRO A 845 -33.31 24.99 -34.35
CA PRO A 845 -33.69 25.07 -32.97
C PRO A 845 -33.80 23.70 -32.32
N ALA A 846 -33.38 23.55 -31.06
CA ALA A 846 -33.37 22.25 -30.37
C ALA A 846 -34.76 21.63 -30.21
N ASP A 847 -35.80 22.48 -30.19
CA ASP A 847 -37.23 22.14 -30.13
C ASP A 847 -37.88 22.11 -31.53
N ALA A 848 -37.10 22.24 -32.62
CA ALA A 848 -37.63 22.20 -33.94
C ALA A 848 -38.31 20.88 -34.25
N ASP A 849 -39.54 20.95 -34.70
CA ASP A 849 -40.24 19.79 -35.19
C ASP A 849 -39.66 19.29 -36.53
N LYS A 850 -40.09 18.14 -36.98
CA LYS A 850 -39.64 17.53 -38.22
C LYS A 850 -39.85 18.43 -39.41
N ALA A 851 -40.97 19.17 -39.46
CA ALA A 851 -41.30 20.04 -40.59
C ALA A 851 -40.36 21.26 -40.65
N ALA A 852 -40.03 21.87 -39.51
CA ALA A 852 -39.05 22.94 -39.42
C ALA A 852 -37.64 22.48 -39.83
N ILE A 853 -37.23 21.30 -39.41
CA ILE A 853 -35.93 20.72 -39.79
C ILE A 853 -35.86 20.47 -41.31
N GLU A 854 -36.91 19.92 -41.88
CA GLU A 854 -37.03 19.68 -43.34
C GLU A 854 -36.97 20.99 -44.13
N GLN A 855 -37.59 22.05 -43.62
CA GLN A 855 -37.58 23.36 -44.24
C GLN A 855 -36.18 23.99 -44.26
N VAL A 856 -35.49 23.96 -43.12
CA VAL A 856 -34.11 24.47 -43.01
C VAL A 856 -33.15 23.67 -43.90
N ALA A 857 -33.30 22.36 -43.96
CA ALA A 857 -32.47 21.49 -44.79
C ALA A 857 -32.72 21.79 -46.29
N ALA A 858 -33.98 21.96 -46.70
CA ALA A 858 -34.32 22.29 -48.12
C ALA A 858 -33.79 23.65 -48.54
N ALA A 859 -33.74 24.62 -47.63
CA ALA A 859 -33.24 25.97 -47.85
C ALA A 859 -31.71 26.10 -47.80
N SER A 860 -30.98 25.05 -47.42
CA SER A 860 -29.53 25.13 -47.24
C SER A 860 -28.79 25.41 -48.57
N PRO A 861 -27.68 26.20 -48.51
CA PRO A 861 -26.90 26.53 -49.70
C PRO A 861 -26.37 25.30 -50.46
N GLU A 862 -26.07 24.24 -49.71
CA GLU A 862 -25.56 22.96 -50.22
C GLU A 862 -26.61 22.25 -51.08
N VAL A 863 -27.86 22.23 -50.61
CA VAL A 863 -29.00 21.66 -51.38
C VAL A 863 -29.31 22.49 -52.59
N ALA A 864 -29.32 23.82 -52.49
CA ALA A 864 -29.54 24.71 -53.59
C ALA A 864 -28.48 24.54 -54.71
N ARG A 865 -27.20 24.44 -54.33
CA ARG A 865 -26.08 24.24 -55.23
C ARG A 865 -26.10 22.88 -55.97
N ILE A 866 -26.47 21.80 -55.28
CA ILE A 866 -26.46 20.46 -55.79
C ILE A 866 -27.74 20.16 -56.60
N GLY A 867 -28.84 20.79 -56.19
CA GLY A 867 -30.18 20.59 -56.78
C GLY A 867 -30.42 21.34 -58.06
N GLU A 868 -29.57 22.35 -58.40
CA GLU A 868 -29.73 23.18 -59.63
C GLU A 868 -31.18 23.68 -59.86
N GLY A 869 -31.88 24.04 -58.74
CA GLY A 869 -33.26 24.50 -58.73
C GLY A 869 -34.32 23.39 -58.66
N LYS A 870 -33.95 22.15 -58.52
CA LYS A 870 -34.90 21.04 -58.33
C LYS A 870 -35.44 21.02 -56.90
N THR A 871 -36.72 20.78 -56.76
CA THR A 871 -37.34 20.56 -55.45
C THR A 871 -37.00 19.16 -54.89
N PRO A 872 -36.71 19.03 -53.60
CA PRO A 872 -36.47 17.75 -52.99
C PRO A 872 -37.64 16.78 -53.14
N LYS A 873 -37.36 15.55 -53.60
CA LYS A 873 -38.34 14.47 -53.68
C LYS A 873 -38.74 13.94 -52.32
N ARG A 874 -37.77 13.90 -51.41
CA ARG A 874 -37.95 13.41 -50.06
C ARG A 874 -36.87 13.97 -49.15
N ILE A 875 -37.25 14.28 -47.89
CA ILE A 875 -36.31 14.63 -46.84
C ILE A 875 -36.48 13.62 -45.71
N ILE A 876 -35.37 13.03 -45.28
CA ILE A 876 -35.35 12.03 -44.23
C ILE A 876 -34.60 12.63 -43.04
N VAL A 877 -35.32 12.85 -41.94
CA VAL A 877 -34.75 13.37 -40.69
C VAL A 877 -34.51 12.21 -39.75
N VAL A 878 -33.25 12.06 -39.31
CA VAL A 878 -32.87 11.18 -38.20
C VAL A 878 -32.67 12.06 -36.96
N PRO A 879 -33.57 12.02 -36.00
CA PRO A 879 -33.57 12.95 -34.86
C PRO A 879 -32.20 13.01 -34.18
N GLY A 880 -31.71 14.21 -33.89
CA GLY A 880 -30.45 14.47 -33.23
C GLY A 880 -29.19 14.06 -33.95
N ARG A 881 -29.27 13.61 -35.22
CA ARG A 881 -28.12 13.03 -35.95
C ARG A 881 -27.88 13.65 -37.32
N LEU A 882 -28.82 13.48 -38.21
CA LEU A 882 -28.62 13.92 -39.61
C LEU A 882 -29.92 14.13 -40.34
N VAL A 883 -29.85 14.91 -41.41
CA VAL A 883 -30.89 15.08 -42.41
C VAL A 883 -30.35 14.66 -43.76
N ASN A 884 -31.10 13.82 -44.50
CA ASN A 884 -30.75 13.41 -45.83
C ASN A 884 -31.79 13.93 -46.84
N VAL A 885 -31.36 14.83 -47.71
CA VAL A 885 -32.19 15.42 -48.79
C VAL A 885 -32.00 14.60 -50.04
N VAL A 886 -33.08 14.05 -50.54
CA VAL A 886 -33.09 13.29 -51.79
C VAL A 886 -33.65 14.19 -52.90
N LEU A 887 -32.83 14.48 -53.83
CA LEU A 887 -33.14 15.35 -55.00
C LEU A 887 -33.64 14.58 -56.21
#